data_08eb919bc68b54bb408db1046b6e4dfe
#
_entry.id   08eb919bc68b54bb408db1046b6e4dfe
#
_cell.length_a   1.000
_cell.length_b   1.000
_cell.length_c   1.000
_cell.angle_alpha   90.00
_cell.angle_beta   90.00
_cell.angle_gamma   90.00
#
_symmetry.space_group_name_H-M   'P 1'
#
loop_
_entity.id
_entity.type
_entity.pdbx_description
1 polymer ?
#
loop_
_entity_poly.entity_id
_entity_poly.type
_entity_poly.pdbx_seq_one_letter_code
_entity_poly.pdbx_strand_id
1 'polypeptide(L)'
;EMLRSLVGSEMCIRDRIRETESAEAISVLNLESFVEKIKVEIKARPVSGFREALHYVLPGESCHLSGKLPKIIPAVAFGRVNGVKRMKAYNGIVELSVGPLAGKAEIEIVKKKAAELPQTKLAFMGSSGKTVKIWTYFTRPDGTLPQTQEEAEIFHAHAYRLAVKCYQPQLPFDIQMKEPLLDQYSRLSYDPELFYREDAVPFYLSQPFGMPAENSYREKTIAEKSPLSRAVPGYDTEDALAVLYEAALRKTFEEMEDGWKRDDELQPLVVRLAENCFHSGIPEEEVVRRTIHRYYRQQQSLLVREMIGNVYKECKGFGKKDLLTKEQHLNLQTEEFMNRRYEFRYNTQVGEVEYRDRCSFFFRFRPVDKRIQNSILLDAQSEGISVWDRDIDRYLHSNRISVYNPLEEFLFHLPNWDGKDRIGELADRVPCENKHWMMLFHRWFLNMVAHWRGYDKQHANSTSPLLVGAQGTRKSTFCRDLMPPELRGYYTDSIDFGRKRDAEMYLNRFALINIDEFDQVTLTQQGFLKHILQKPVVNLRKPYGNSIQELRRYASFIGTSNQKDLLTDPSGSRRFICIEVTDTIDTTRPIDYGQLYAQAMYEIYHGERYWFDDEDEAVMTESNQEFEQTPPMVQLFYRYFRGAEDHEEGEYLYLMDILNYLQKKSTIPLSSNKVNYFGRLLQKAGIPSKHTNRGRLYKVVKL
;
A
#
# COMPACT_ATOMS: atom_id res chain seq x y z
N GLU A 1 -35.91 -15.10 26.81
CA GLU A 1 -34.60 -15.57 27.32
C GLU A 1 -33.51 -15.55 26.24
N MET A 2 -33.81 -15.82 24.96
CA MET A 2 -32.83 -15.73 23.87
C MET A 2 -32.39 -14.29 23.53
N LEU A 3 -33.20 -13.27 23.81
CA LEU A 3 -32.84 -11.85 23.64
C LEU A 3 -31.89 -11.33 24.75
N ARG A 4 -31.85 -11.98 25.92
CA ARG A 4 -30.94 -11.60 27.03
C ARG A 4 -29.49 -12.04 26.82
N SER A 5 -29.22 -13.04 25.93
CA SER A 5 -27.86 -13.46 25.62
C SER A 5 -27.10 -12.51 24.68
N LEU A 6 -27.80 -11.54 24.07
CA LEU A 6 -27.22 -10.53 23.18
C LEU A 6 -26.75 -9.25 23.91
N VAL A 7 -26.93 -9.15 25.24
CA VAL A 7 -26.58 -7.99 26.08
C VAL A 7 -25.06 -7.91 26.38
N GLY A 8 -24.22 -8.56 25.64
CA GLY A 8 -22.79 -8.56 25.89
C GLY A 8 -21.92 -8.59 24.66
N SER A 9 -22.25 -7.80 23.59
CA SER A 9 -21.30 -7.66 22.51
C SER A 9 -20.04 -6.96 23.02
N GLU A 10 -19.00 -7.74 23.24
CA GLU A 10 -17.68 -7.24 23.65
C GLU A 10 -17.02 -6.50 22.49
N MET A 11 -16.70 -5.22 22.70
CA MET A 11 -15.97 -4.39 21.70
C MET A 11 -14.51 -4.25 22.09
N CYS A 12 -13.62 -4.30 21.11
CA CYS A 12 -12.21 -4.02 21.33
C CYS A 12 -11.92 -2.51 21.26
N ILE A 13 -11.39 -1.95 22.35
CA ILE A 13 -10.82 -0.61 22.38
C ILE A 13 -9.30 -0.73 22.41
N ARG A 14 -8.60 -0.06 21.48
CA ARG A 14 -7.17 0.14 21.54
C ARG A 14 -6.86 1.47 22.19
N ASP A 15 -6.45 1.44 23.45
CA ASP A 15 -5.87 2.60 24.14
C ASP A 15 -4.36 2.65 23.87
N ARG A 16 -3.87 3.78 23.36
CA ARG A 16 -2.46 4.11 23.47
C ARG A 16 -2.18 4.58 24.89
N ILE A 17 -1.63 3.72 25.71
CA ILE A 17 -1.06 4.10 26.99
C ILE A 17 0.19 4.92 26.72
N ARG A 18 0.32 6.08 27.39
CA ARG A 18 1.50 6.94 27.38
C ARG A 18 2.74 6.15 27.79
N GLU A 19 3.79 6.28 26.97
CA GLU A 19 5.19 6.13 27.35
C GLU A 19 5.56 4.90 28.22
N THR A 20 5.55 3.75 27.61
CA THR A 20 6.59 2.70 27.77
C THR A 20 6.51 1.77 26.56
N GLU A 21 7.65 1.42 26.05
CA GLU A 21 7.90 0.49 24.95
C GLU A 21 7.28 -0.86 25.22
N SER A 22 6.02 -1.07 24.93
CA SER A 22 5.50 -2.41 24.67
C SER A 22 3.98 -2.43 24.54
N ALA A 23 3.53 -3.09 23.51
CA ALA A 23 2.19 -3.68 23.34
C ALA A 23 0.99 -2.74 23.52
N GLU A 24 0.34 -2.39 22.41
CA GLU A 24 -1.03 -1.87 22.44
C GLU A 24 -1.90 -2.78 23.32
N ALA A 25 -2.28 -2.30 24.48
CA ALA A 25 -3.20 -3.01 25.36
C ALA A 25 -4.56 -3.08 24.65
N ILE A 26 -5.02 -4.27 24.34
CA ILE A 26 -6.37 -4.52 23.84
C ILE A 26 -7.24 -4.72 25.07
N SER A 27 -8.12 -3.73 25.36
CA SER A 27 -9.16 -3.90 26.37
C SER A 27 -10.50 -4.17 25.68
N VAL A 28 -11.28 -5.06 26.25
CA VAL A 28 -12.63 -5.38 25.77
C VAL A 28 -13.62 -4.57 26.59
N LEU A 29 -14.50 -3.84 25.92
CA LEU A 29 -15.52 -3.00 26.53
C LEU A 29 -16.92 -3.50 26.11
N ASN A 30 -17.86 -3.56 27.04
CA ASN A 30 -19.25 -3.82 26.67
C ASN A 30 -19.91 -2.56 26.09
N LEU A 31 -21.02 -2.73 25.37
CA LEU A 31 -21.70 -1.64 24.67
C LEU A 31 -22.20 -0.55 25.62
N GLU A 32 -22.72 -0.92 26.79
CA GLU A 32 -23.23 0.03 27.77
C GLU A 32 -22.11 0.93 28.29
N SER A 33 -20.98 0.33 28.68
CA SER A 33 -19.80 1.08 29.12
C SER A 33 -19.25 1.98 28.02
N PHE A 34 -19.37 1.57 26.75
CA PHE A 34 -18.99 2.40 25.61
C PHE A 34 -19.94 3.60 25.46
N VAL A 35 -21.24 3.38 25.54
CA VAL A 35 -22.24 4.44 25.49
C VAL A 35 -21.99 5.47 26.59
N GLU A 36 -21.73 5.05 27.84
CA GLU A 36 -21.37 5.95 28.91
C GLU A 36 -20.07 6.74 28.67
N LYS A 37 -19.06 6.10 28.08
CA LYS A 37 -17.80 6.78 27.70
C LYS A 37 -17.99 7.85 26.63
N ILE A 38 -18.95 7.69 25.72
CA ILE A 38 -19.28 8.70 24.70
C ILE A 38 -20.10 9.84 25.28
N LYS A 39 -21.01 9.57 26.23
CA LYS A 39 -21.83 10.60 26.86
C LYS A 39 -21.04 11.56 27.75
N VAL A 40 -20.01 11.07 28.41
CA VAL A 40 -19.23 11.84 29.38
C VAL A 40 -17.77 11.87 28.99
N GLU A 41 -17.31 13.07 28.62
CA GLU A 41 -15.90 13.26 28.30
C GLU A 41 -15.05 13.32 29.57
N ILE A 42 -13.91 12.65 29.58
CA ILE A 42 -12.96 12.70 30.70
C ILE A 42 -12.39 14.12 30.89
N LYS A 43 -11.91 14.42 32.09
CA LYS A 43 -11.42 15.78 32.50
C LYS A 43 -10.36 16.36 31.54
N ALA A 44 -9.56 15.50 30.86
CA ALA A 44 -8.57 15.95 29.89
C ALA A 44 -9.13 16.47 28.55
N ARG A 45 -10.45 16.32 28.35
CA ARG A 45 -11.22 16.78 27.16
C ARG A 45 -10.53 16.45 25.82
N PRO A 46 -10.11 15.21 25.56
CA PRO A 46 -9.30 14.87 24.39
C PRO A 46 -10.05 15.03 23.07
N VAL A 47 -11.36 14.75 23.04
CA VAL A 47 -12.20 14.87 21.84
C VAL A 47 -12.55 16.34 21.58
N SER A 48 -12.93 17.08 22.60
CA SER A 48 -13.20 18.51 22.47
C SER A 48 -11.94 19.27 22.03
N GLY A 49 -10.80 19.00 22.66
CA GLY A 49 -9.51 19.58 22.23
C GLY A 49 -9.11 19.20 20.81
N PHE A 50 -9.40 17.98 20.38
CA PHE A 50 -9.21 17.57 18.99
C PHE A 50 -10.12 18.35 18.04
N ARG A 51 -11.40 18.53 18.35
CA ARG A 51 -12.33 19.32 17.54
C ARG A 51 -11.92 20.78 17.45
N GLU A 52 -11.51 21.37 18.59
CA GLU A 52 -10.98 22.74 18.61
C GLU A 52 -9.73 22.87 17.72
N ALA A 53 -8.80 21.90 17.78
CA ALA A 53 -7.61 21.90 16.94
C ALA A 53 -7.91 21.76 15.45
N LEU A 54 -8.97 21.01 15.07
CA LEU A 54 -9.36 20.84 13.67
C LEU A 54 -9.79 22.15 13.00
N HIS A 55 -10.22 23.16 13.74
CA HIS A 55 -10.53 24.47 13.18
C HIS A 55 -9.29 25.21 12.64
N TYR A 56 -8.12 24.82 13.07
CA TYR A 56 -6.83 25.44 12.70
C TYR A 56 -5.97 24.61 11.76
N VAL A 57 -6.45 23.41 11.38
CA VAL A 57 -5.73 22.51 10.46
C VAL A 57 -6.15 22.81 9.02
N LEU A 58 -5.18 22.97 8.13
CA LEU A 58 -5.43 23.18 6.72
C LEU A 58 -5.96 21.91 6.02
N PRO A 59 -6.70 22.07 4.91
CA PRO A 59 -7.09 20.94 4.07
C PRO A 59 -5.89 20.10 3.64
N GLY A 60 -5.97 18.79 3.84
CA GLY A 60 -4.89 17.85 3.51
C GLY A 60 -3.84 17.66 4.60
N GLU A 61 -3.84 18.44 5.66
CA GLU A 61 -2.95 18.23 6.81
C GLU A 61 -3.61 17.35 7.88
N SER A 62 -2.83 16.45 8.46
CA SER A 62 -3.30 15.59 9.54
C SER A 62 -3.12 16.30 10.90
N CYS A 63 -4.19 16.39 11.68
CA CYS A 63 -4.09 16.86 13.06
C CYS A 63 -3.38 15.81 13.93
N HIS A 64 -2.22 16.14 14.50
CA HIS A 64 -1.43 15.25 15.36
C HIS A 64 -2.20 14.74 16.59
N LEU A 65 -3.20 15.50 17.08
CA LEU A 65 -4.06 15.07 18.19
C LEU A 65 -4.98 13.91 17.82
N SER A 66 -5.24 13.70 16.52
CA SER A 66 -6.06 12.57 16.07
C SER A 66 -5.45 11.22 16.48
N GLY A 67 -4.12 11.09 16.47
CA GLY A 67 -3.41 9.88 16.89
C GLY A 67 -3.51 9.58 18.39
N LYS A 68 -3.92 10.56 19.22
CA LYS A 68 -4.04 10.40 20.67
C LYS A 68 -5.42 9.85 21.10
N LEU A 69 -6.40 9.84 20.20
CA LEU A 69 -7.73 9.32 20.52
C LEU A 69 -7.74 7.77 20.42
N PRO A 70 -8.33 7.07 21.41
CA PRO A 70 -8.48 5.63 21.36
C PRO A 70 -9.19 5.16 20.09
N LYS A 71 -8.73 4.05 19.53
CA LYS A 71 -9.34 3.38 18.38
C LYS A 71 -10.34 2.33 18.87
N ILE A 72 -11.51 2.29 18.25
CA ILE A 72 -12.62 1.41 18.58
C ILE A 72 -12.95 0.56 17.38
N ILE A 73 -12.99 -0.76 17.54
CA ILE A 73 -13.36 -1.72 16.50
C ILE A 73 -14.69 -2.36 16.92
N PRO A 74 -15.82 -1.99 16.29
CA PRO A 74 -17.13 -2.47 16.72
C PRO A 74 -17.44 -3.89 16.21
N ALA A 75 -16.93 -4.28 15.04
CA ALA A 75 -17.36 -5.49 14.37
C ALA A 75 -16.83 -6.78 15.04
N VAL A 76 -15.64 -6.74 15.63
CA VAL A 76 -14.98 -7.95 16.17
C VAL A 76 -14.28 -7.67 17.49
N ALA A 77 -14.28 -8.69 18.35
CA ALA A 77 -13.37 -8.80 19.48
C ALA A 77 -12.13 -9.60 19.06
N PHE A 78 -10.95 -9.04 19.31
CA PHE A 78 -9.68 -9.73 19.07
C PHE A 78 -9.09 -10.27 20.39
N GLY A 79 -8.44 -11.43 20.30
CA GLY A 79 -7.59 -11.99 21.34
C GLY A 79 -6.21 -12.30 20.78
N ARG A 80 -5.26 -12.53 21.67
CA ARG A 80 -3.93 -13.05 21.29
C ARG A 80 -3.85 -14.53 21.63
N VAL A 81 -3.57 -15.33 20.61
CA VAL A 81 -3.27 -16.77 20.77
C VAL A 81 -1.83 -16.96 20.31
N ASN A 82 -0.94 -17.36 21.21
CA ASN A 82 0.49 -17.48 20.95
C ASN A 82 1.12 -16.19 20.39
N GLY A 83 0.69 -15.02 20.90
CA GLY A 83 1.17 -13.71 20.42
C GLY A 83 0.53 -13.19 19.15
N VAL A 84 -0.14 -14.01 18.37
CA VAL A 84 -0.81 -13.63 17.11
C VAL A 84 -2.21 -13.09 17.41
N LYS A 85 -2.54 -11.92 16.82
CA LYS A 85 -3.89 -11.35 16.86
C LYS A 85 -4.85 -12.24 16.08
N ARG A 86 -5.85 -12.79 16.74
CA ARG A 86 -6.92 -13.59 16.11
C ARG A 86 -8.28 -13.08 16.51
N MET A 87 -9.24 -13.25 15.62
CA MET A 87 -10.63 -13.01 15.93
C MET A 87 -11.05 -13.95 17.08
N LYS A 88 -11.52 -13.37 18.20
CA LYS A 88 -12.09 -14.10 19.33
C LYS A 88 -13.60 -14.30 19.13
N ALA A 89 -14.27 -13.25 18.69
CA ALA A 89 -15.69 -13.26 18.41
C ALA A 89 -16.05 -12.19 17.37
N TYR A 90 -17.02 -12.50 16.52
CA TYR A 90 -17.66 -11.52 15.64
C TYR A 90 -18.90 -10.97 16.36
N ASN A 91 -19.05 -9.64 16.40
CA ASN A 91 -20.11 -9.00 17.18
C ASN A 91 -21.39 -8.72 16.39
N GLY A 92 -21.38 -8.89 15.08
CA GLY A 92 -22.51 -8.57 14.21
C GLY A 92 -22.81 -7.07 14.06
N ILE A 93 -21.97 -6.19 14.59
CA ILE A 93 -22.15 -4.74 14.50
C ILE A 93 -21.55 -4.21 13.20
N VAL A 94 -22.37 -3.47 12.46
CA VAL A 94 -21.98 -2.73 11.26
C VAL A 94 -22.01 -1.25 11.55
N GLU A 95 -20.91 -0.55 11.25
CA GLU A 95 -20.82 0.90 11.38
C GLU A 95 -20.99 1.57 10.02
N LEU A 96 -21.94 2.50 9.91
CA LEU A 96 -22.07 3.44 8.82
C LEU A 96 -21.55 4.82 9.25
N SER A 97 -20.93 5.55 8.30
CA SER A 97 -20.44 6.91 8.54
C SER A 97 -21.13 7.85 7.56
N VAL A 98 -21.85 8.84 8.06
CA VAL A 98 -22.58 9.83 7.25
C VAL A 98 -21.84 11.17 7.31
N GLY A 99 -21.66 11.81 6.17
CA GLY A 99 -21.01 13.12 6.06
C GLY A 99 -20.03 13.23 4.90
N PRO A 100 -19.28 14.35 4.80
CA PRO A 100 -19.09 15.40 5.82
C PRO A 100 -20.33 16.29 6.03
N LEU A 101 -20.59 16.68 7.29
CA LEU A 101 -21.69 17.51 7.71
C LEU A 101 -21.21 18.90 8.12
N ALA A 102 -22.01 19.92 7.84
CA ALA A 102 -21.60 21.30 8.06
C ALA A 102 -21.59 21.71 9.54
N GLY A 103 -22.45 21.11 10.36
CA GLY A 103 -22.54 21.49 11.75
C GLY A 103 -23.56 20.71 12.56
N LYS A 104 -23.80 21.17 13.81
CA LYS A 104 -24.64 20.48 14.80
C LYS A 104 -26.08 20.22 14.29
N ALA A 105 -26.67 21.15 13.53
CA ALA A 105 -28.02 20.99 13.02
C ALA A 105 -28.17 19.80 12.06
N GLU A 106 -27.25 19.63 11.14
CA GLU A 106 -27.24 18.51 10.20
C GLU A 106 -26.98 17.17 10.92
N ILE A 107 -26.12 17.19 11.95
CA ILE A 107 -25.84 16.03 12.79
C ILE A 107 -27.13 15.55 13.48
N GLU A 108 -27.89 16.47 14.08
CA GLU A 108 -29.14 16.12 14.75
C GLU A 108 -30.21 15.60 13.76
N ILE A 109 -30.27 16.15 12.56
CA ILE A 109 -31.18 15.66 11.51
C ILE A 109 -30.83 14.21 11.16
N VAL A 110 -29.54 13.92 10.94
CA VAL A 110 -29.08 12.55 10.61
C VAL A 110 -29.36 11.57 11.75
N LYS A 111 -29.05 11.97 13.02
CA LYS A 111 -29.33 11.11 14.19
C LYS A 111 -30.83 10.81 14.31
N LYS A 112 -31.69 11.84 14.14
CA LYS A 112 -33.14 11.69 14.22
C LYS A 112 -33.66 10.76 13.10
N LYS A 113 -33.16 10.93 11.85
CA LYS A 113 -33.56 10.08 10.75
C LYS A 113 -33.07 8.63 10.91
N ALA A 114 -31.86 8.44 11.39
CA ALA A 114 -31.38 7.10 11.72
C ALA A 114 -32.20 6.45 12.83
N ALA A 115 -32.63 7.20 13.83
CA ALA A 115 -33.44 6.72 14.94
C ALA A 115 -34.86 6.28 14.52
N GLU A 116 -35.39 6.75 13.38
CA GLU A 116 -36.69 6.30 12.82
C GLU A 116 -36.65 4.81 12.42
N LEU A 117 -35.48 4.28 12.07
CA LEU A 117 -35.31 2.86 11.73
C LEU A 117 -35.21 2.01 13.02
N PRO A 118 -36.04 0.97 13.19
CA PRO A 118 -36.01 0.11 14.38
C PRO A 118 -34.71 -0.68 14.53
N GLN A 119 -33.92 -0.80 13.46
CA GLN A 119 -32.64 -1.52 13.44
C GLN A 119 -31.48 -0.67 13.96
N THR A 120 -31.66 0.65 14.15
CA THR A 120 -30.59 1.50 14.66
C THR A 120 -30.34 1.22 16.13
N LYS A 121 -29.17 0.68 16.44
CA LYS A 121 -28.71 0.43 17.81
C LYS A 121 -28.15 1.67 18.47
N LEU A 122 -27.30 2.40 17.73
CA LEU A 122 -26.58 3.57 18.22
C LEU A 122 -26.40 4.58 17.08
N ALA A 123 -26.61 5.87 17.34
CA ALA A 123 -26.22 6.93 16.43
C ALA A 123 -25.59 8.09 17.22
N PHE A 124 -24.38 8.47 16.84
CA PHE A 124 -23.61 9.48 17.57
C PHE A 124 -22.70 10.30 16.66
N MET A 125 -22.37 11.49 17.12
CA MET A 125 -21.43 12.39 16.43
C MET A 125 -20.02 11.79 16.42
N GLY A 126 -19.37 11.71 15.26
CA GLY A 126 -18.00 11.25 15.12
C GLY A 126 -16.98 12.16 15.80
N SER A 127 -15.75 11.68 15.99
CA SER A 127 -14.69 12.39 16.71
C SER A 127 -14.36 13.77 16.12
N SER A 128 -14.48 13.94 14.81
CA SER A 128 -14.24 15.23 14.12
C SER A 128 -15.36 16.27 14.33
N GLY A 129 -16.53 15.86 14.80
CA GLY A 129 -17.71 16.74 14.83
C GLY A 129 -18.36 17.01 13.47
N LYS A 130 -17.87 16.36 12.40
CA LYS A 130 -18.37 16.56 11.02
C LYS A 130 -19.01 15.30 10.42
N THR A 131 -19.21 14.25 11.19
CA THR A 131 -19.82 12.99 10.75
C THR A 131 -20.75 12.44 11.81
N VAL A 132 -21.71 11.62 11.39
CA VAL A 132 -22.52 10.79 12.30
C VAL A 132 -22.15 9.34 12.06
N LYS A 133 -21.95 8.61 13.15
CA LYS A 133 -21.73 7.17 13.17
C LYS A 133 -23.03 6.49 13.52
N ILE A 134 -23.46 5.54 12.70
CA ILE A 134 -24.68 4.75 12.90
C ILE A 134 -24.25 3.30 13.05
N TRP A 135 -24.62 2.67 14.16
CA TRP A 135 -24.39 1.26 14.41
C TRP A 135 -25.67 0.49 14.32
N THR A 136 -25.66 -0.58 13.54
CA THR A 136 -26.78 -1.50 13.38
C THR A 136 -26.31 -2.92 13.61
N TYR A 137 -27.23 -3.81 13.94
CA TYR A 137 -26.91 -5.16 14.35
C TYR A 137 -27.41 -6.19 13.35
N PHE A 138 -26.59 -7.18 13.03
CA PHE A 138 -26.87 -8.24 12.07
C PHE A 138 -26.67 -9.61 12.69
N THR A 139 -27.58 -10.54 12.40
CA THR A 139 -27.50 -11.96 12.78
C THR A 139 -27.97 -12.86 11.64
N ARG A 140 -27.72 -14.16 11.78
CA ARG A 140 -28.46 -15.18 11.02
C ARG A 140 -29.91 -15.26 11.50
N PRO A 141 -30.85 -15.83 10.71
CA PRO A 141 -32.24 -15.97 11.15
C PRO A 141 -32.44 -16.76 12.46
N ASP A 142 -31.50 -17.66 12.76
CA ASP A 142 -31.48 -18.44 14.01
C ASP A 142 -30.82 -17.68 15.19
N GLY A 143 -30.43 -16.43 14.99
CA GLY A 143 -29.76 -15.63 15.98
C GLY A 143 -28.26 -15.90 16.15
N THR A 144 -27.68 -16.82 15.38
CA THR A 144 -26.25 -17.13 15.46
C THR A 144 -25.40 -16.14 14.65
N LEU A 145 -24.09 -16.08 14.97
CA LEU A 145 -23.10 -15.28 14.28
C LEU A 145 -21.99 -16.18 13.71
N PRO A 146 -21.28 -15.74 12.66
CA PRO A 146 -20.10 -16.42 12.15
C PRO A 146 -19.06 -16.70 13.24
N GLN A 147 -18.49 -17.89 13.23
CA GLN A 147 -17.50 -18.33 14.22
C GLN A 147 -16.07 -18.27 13.67
N THR A 148 -15.90 -18.39 12.35
CA THR A 148 -14.60 -18.30 11.70
C THR A 148 -14.37 -16.91 11.12
N GLN A 149 -13.11 -16.50 10.97
CA GLN A 149 -12.77 -15.21 10.40
C GLN A 149 -13.25 -15.09 8.95
N GLU A 150 -13.06 -16.12 8.14
CA GLU A 150 -13.46 -16.15 6.73
C GLU A 150 -14.98 -15.99 6.56
N GLU A 151 -15.77 -16.73 7.36
CA GLU A 151 -17.22 -16.55 7.37
C GLU A 151 -17.65 -15.16 7.82
N ALA A 152 -16.95 -14.60 8.83
CA ALA A 152 -17.23 -13.28 9.36
C ALA A 152 -16.93 -12.18 8.34
N GLU A 153 -15.85 -12.29 7.57
CA GLU A 153 -15.50 -11.35 6.50
C GLU A 153 -16.58 -11.32 5.41
N ILE A 154 -17.02 -12.48 4.94
CA ILE A 154 -18.09 -12.61 3.95
C ILE A 154 -19.40 -12.06 4.50
N PHE A 155 -19.78 -12.49 5.70
CA PHE A 155 -21.02 -12.06 6.35
C PHE A 155 -21.03 -10.52 6.57
N HIS A 156 -19.93 -9.96 7.07
CA HIS A 156 -19.81 -8.53 7.33
C HIS A 156 -19.89 -7.68 6.06
N ALA A 157 -19.30 -8.15 4.96
CA ALA A 157 -19.41 -7.49 3.66
C ALA A 157 -20.84 -7.43 3.15
N HIS A 158 -21.62 -8.52 3.30
CA HIS A 158 -23.04 -8.53 2.94
C HIS A 158 -23.89 -7.68 3.90
N ALA A 159 -23.61 -7.74 5.21
CA ALA A 159 -24.27 -6.93 6.23
C ALA A 159 -24.09 -5.44 5.97
N TYR A 160 -22.87 -5.00 5.67
CA TYR A 160 -22.57 -3.62 5.33
C TYR A 160 -23.37 -3.12 4.13
N ARG A 161 -23.44 -3.93 3.05
CA ARG A 161 -24.22 -3.59 1.85
C ARG A 161 -25.70 -3.42 2.16
N LEU A 162 -26.26 -4.38 2.89
CA LEU A 162 -27.68 -4.31 3.27
C LEU A 162 -27.94 -3.09 4.16
N ALA A 163 -27.05 -2.78 5.10
CA ALA A 163 -27.15 -1.59 5.91
C ALA A 163 -27.17 -0.32 5.04
N VAL A 164 -26.19 -0.17 4.12
CA VAL A 164 -26.17 0.97 3.19
C VAL A 164 -27.45 1.06 2.37
N LYS A 165 -27.91 -0.06 1.79
CA LYS A 165 -29.15 -0.09 0.99
C LYS A 165 -30.38 0.33 1.77
N CYS A 166 -30.45 0.01 3.06
CA CYS A 166 -31.58 0.36 3.92
C CYS A 166 -31.52 1.81 4.45
N TYR A 167 -30.31 2.30 4.78
CA TYR A 167 -30.16 3.61 5.40
C TYR A 167 -30.04 4.75 4.39
N GLN A 168 -29.35 4.57 3.26
CA GLN A 168 -29.11 5.65 2.29
C GLN A 168 -30.40 6.34 1.82
N PRO A 169 -31.49 5.63 1.47
CA PRO A 169 -32.74 6.28 1.04
C PRO A 169 -33.45 7.09 2.15
N GLN A 170 -33.14 6.81 3.42
CA GLN A 170 -33.77 7.46 4.58
C GLN A 170 -32.99 8.68 5.08
N LEU A 171 -31.74 8.79 4.64
CA LEU A 171 -30.84 9.83 5.11
C LEU A 171 -30.73 10.96 4.08
N PRO A 172 -30.76 12.24 4.53
CA PRO A 172 -30.63 13.39 3.63
C PRO A 172 -29.19 13.67 3.19
N PHE A 173 -28.21 12.92 3.72
CA PHE A 173 -26.79 13.06 3.43
C PHE A 173 -26.18 11.70 3.08
N ASP A 174 -25.09 11.71 2.32
CA ASP A 174 -24.47 10.50 1.82
C ASP A 174 -23.73 9.71 2.90
N ILE A 175 -23.88 8.39 2.82
CA ILE A 175 -23.05 7.47 3.59
C ILE A 175 -21.67 7.41 2.94
N GLN A 176 -20.62 7.68 3.72
CA GLN A 176 -19.25 7.51 3.28
C GLN A 176 -18.96 6.03 3.07
N MET A 177 -18.91 5.61 1.80
CA MET A 177 -18.62 4.22 1.47
C MET A 177 -17.19 3.86 1.90
N LYS A 178 -17.06 2.77 2.65
CA LYS A 178 -15.78 2.23 3.11
C LYS A 178 -15.68 0.76 2.78
N GLU A 179 -14.47 0.25 2.65
CA GLU A 179 -14.25 -1.18 2.57
C GLU A 179 -14.70 -1.84 3.89
N PRO A 180 -15.58 -2.87 3.84
CA PRO A 180 -16.13 -3.49 5.06
C PRO A 180 -15.15 -4.47 5.68
N LEU A 181 -14.04 -3.97 6.20
CA LEU A 181 -13.05 -4.76 6.90
C LEU A 181 -13.49 -5.03 8.35
N LEU A 182 -13.24 -6.24 8.83
CA LEU A 182 -13.58 -6.62 10.22
C LEU A 182 -12.83 -5.79 11.26
N ASP A 183 -11.62 -5.32 10.95
CA ASP A 183 -10.81 -4.52 11.85
C ASP A 183 -10.92 -3.01 11.57
N GLN A 184 -11.90 -2.62 10.79
CA GLN A 184 -12.24 -1.22 10.59
C GLN A 184 -12.46 -0.55 11.95
N TYR A 185 -11.77 0.57 12.19
CA TYR A 185 -11.87 1.28 13.44
C TYR A 185 -12.48 2.68 13.28
N SER A 186 -13.16 3.12 14.30
CA SER A 186 -13.46 4.52 14.55
C SER A 186 -12.64 5.04 15.73
N ARG A 187 -12.54 6.35 15.88
CA ARG A 187 -11.93 6.97 17.06
C ARG A 187 -12.98 7.22 18.11
N LEU A 188 -12.59 7.14 19.38
CA LEU A 188 -13.47 7.51 20.48
C LEU A 188 -14.01 8.92 20.25
N SER A 189 -15.29 9.09 20.46
CA SER A 189 -15.99 10.36 20.29
C SER A 189 -16.58 10.85 21.61
N TYR A 190 -17.14 12.05 21.56
CA TYR A 190 -17.90 12.64 22.62
C TYR A 190 -19.23 13.20 22.06
N ASP A 191 -20.35 12.68 22.54
CA ASP A 191 -21.69 13.13 22.17
C ASP A 191 -22.66 12.89 23.34
N PRO A 192 -22.95 13.93 24.14
CA PRO A 192 -23.89 13.81 25.25
C PRO A 192 -25.34 13.56 24.81
N GLU A 193 -25.67 13.90 23.56
CA GLU A 193 -27.00 13.77 22.97
C GLU A 193 -27.09 12.60 21.98
N LEU A 194 -26.25 11.54 22.16
CA LEU A 194 -26.29 10.36 21.32
C LEU A 194 -27.65 9.65 21.39
N PHE A 195 -28.01 8.97 20.30
CA PHE A 195 -29.16 8.07 20.27
C PHE A 195 -28.70 6.65 20.61
N TYR A 196 -29.39 5.98 21.53
CA TYR A 196 -29.15 4.58 21.89
C TYR A 196 -30.50 3.85 22.10
N ARG A 197 -30.63 2.67 21.50
CA ARG A 197 -31.80 1.78 21.63
C ARG A 197 -31.33 0.42 22.09
N GLU A 198 -31.74 0.03 23.29
CA GLU A 198 -31.36 -1.22 23.92
C GLU A 198 -31.96 -2.44 23.17
N ASP A 199 -33.20 -2.33 22.73
CA ASP A 199 -33.99 -3.37 22.07
C ASP A 199 -34.05 -3.23 20.54
N ALA A 200 -32.99 -2.73 19.93
CA ALA A 200 -32.92 -2.59 18.47
C ALA A 200 -33.09 -3.93 17.77
N VAL A 201 -33.95 -3.96 16.74
CA VAL A 201 -34.24 -5.16 15.95
C VAL A 201 -33.05 -5.49 15.06
N PRO A 202 -32.49 -6.69 15.10
CA PRO A 202 -31.38 -7.05 14.21
C PRO A 202 -31.86 -7.17 12.75
N PHE A 203 -30.95 -6.89 11.82
CA PHE A 203 -31.13 -7.35 10.44
C PHE A 203 -30.78 -8.85 10.34
N TYR A 204 -31.53 -9.56 9.54
CA TYR A 204 -31.31 -10.99 9.33
C TYR A 204 -30.68 -11.26 7.97
N LEU A 205 -29.59 -12.01 7.95
CA LEU A 205 -28.94 -12.49 6.74
C LEU A 205 -29.03 -14.02 6.66
N SER A 206 -29.65 -14.53 5.61
CA SER A 206 -29.76 -15.98 5.33
C SER A 206 -28.56 -16.48 4.52
N GLN A 207 -28.09 -17.70 4.78
CA GLN A 207 -27.03 -18.36 3.99
C GLN A 207 -27.62 -19.17 2.80
N PRO A 208 -26.81 -19.50 1.78
CA PRO A 208 -25.36 -19.32 1.65
C PRO A 208 -24.96 -18.02 0.96
N PHE A 209 -23.88 -17.40 1.47
CA PHE A 209 -23.27 -16.24 0.82
C PHE A 209 -22.08 -16.68 0.00
N GLY A 210 -22.12 -16.50 -1.32
CA GLY A 210 -20.91 -16.50 -2.14
C GLY A 210 -20.28 -15.11 -2.14
N MET A 211 -18.98 -14.99 -2.45
CA MET A 211 -18.40 -13.68 -2.79
C MET A 211 -19.21 -13.11 -3.97
N PRO A 212 -19.63 -11.81 -3.91
CA PRO A 212 -20.42 -11.24 -5.01
C PRO A 212 -19.63 -11.27 -6.30
N ALA A 213 -20.24 -11.76 -7.38
CA ALA A 213 -19.66 -11.66 -8.71
C ALA A 213 -19.47 -10.19 -9.09
N GLU A 214 -18.35 -9.86 -9.75
CA GLU A 214 -17.92 -8.49 -10.11
C GLU A 214 -18.98 -7.65 -10.85
N ASN A 215 -19.98 -8.27 -11.45
CA ASN A 215 -20.94 -7.60 -12.35
C ASN A 215 -22.36 -7.47 -11.80
N SER A 216 -22.65 -7.86 -10.57
CA SER A 216 -24.04 -8.06 -10.16
C SER A 216 -24.77 -6.84 -9.60
N TYR A 217 -24.12 -5.67 -9.43
CA TYR A 217 -24.77 -4.53 -8.80
C TYR A 217 -24.39 -3.17 -9.41
N ARG A 218 -24.92 -2.90 -10.62
CA ARG A 218 -25.18 -1.53 -11.03
C ARG A 218 -26.68 -1.21 -10.78
N GLU A 219 -27.11 -1.12 -9.55
CA GLU A 219 -28.29 -0.31 -9.28
C GLU A 219 -27.86 1.16 -9.37
N LYS A 220 -28.36 1.85 -10.40
CA LYS A 220 -28.29 3.30 -10.49
C LYS A 220 -29.10 3.87 -9.33
N THR A 221 -28.45 4.15 -8.23
CA THR A 221 -29.02 5.08 -7.24
C THR A 221 -28.88 6.47 -7.88
N ILE A 222 -29.93 6.95 -8.50
CA ILE A 222 -30.08 8.36 -8.84
C ILE A 222 -30.06 9.05 -7.44
N ALA A 223 -29.00 9.75 -7.14
CA ALA A 223 -28.93 10.59 -5.96
C ALA A 223 -30.01 11.66 -6.13
N GLU A 224 -31.15 11.49 -5.44
CA GLU A 224 -32.11 12.58 -5.29
C GLU A 224 -31.36 13.72 -4.61
N LYS A 225 -31.41 14.91 -5.24
CA LYS A 225 -30.78 16.13 -4.70
C LYS A 225 -31.30 16.33 -3.29
N SER A 226 -30.40 16.36 -2.31
CA SER A 226 -30.75 16.64 -0.93
C SER A 226 -31.57 17.95 -0.84
N PRO A 227 -32.72 17.97 -0.16
CA PRO A 227 -33.54 19.17 -0.02
C PRO A 227 -32.85 20.29 0.79
N LEU A 228 -31.71 20.01 1.41
CA LEU A 228 -30.86 20.98 2.11
C LEU A 228 -29.71 21.45 1.24
N SER A 229 -29.92 21.57 -0.10
CA SER A 229 -28.91 22.20 -0.96
C SER A 229 -28.58 23.58 -0.44
N ARG A 230 -27.32 23.82 -0.12
CA ARG A 230 -26.79 25.15 0.23
C ARG A 230 -27.08 26.14 -0.90
N ALA A 231 -27.02 27.44 -0.59
CA ALA A 231 -27.43 28.51 -1.50
C ALA A 231 -26.71 28.47 -2.88
N VAL A 232 -25.60 27.77 -2.97
CA VAL A 232 -24.86 27.51 -4.23
C VAL A 232 -24.59 26.02 -4.35
N PRO A 233 -25.45 25.25 -5.04
CA PRO A 233 -25.26 23.81 -5.23
C PRO A 233 -23.94 23.50 -5.96
N GLY A 234 -23.15 22.55 -5.44
CA GLY A 234 -21.92 22.05 -6.07
C GLY A 234 -20.64 22.79 -5.69
N TYR A 235 -20.68 23.80 -4.83
CA TYR A 235 -19.49 24.56 -4.41
C TYR A 235 -19.17 24.50 -2.94
N ASP A 236 -19.52 23.42 -2.27
CA ASP A 236 -19.31 23.22 -0.84
C ASP A 236 -18.09 22.35 -0.50
N THR A 237 -17.34 21.93 -1.50
CA THR A 237 -16.04 21.30 -1.27
C THR A 237 -14.98 22.34 -0.87
N GLU A 238 -13.98 21.93 -0.09
CA GLU A 238 -12.89 22.82 0.34
C GLU A 238 -12.16 23.48 -0.84
N ASP A 239 -11.96 22.74 -1.92
CA ASP A 239 -11.31 23.25 -3.14
C ASP A 239 -12.18 24.26 -3.88
N ALA A 240 -13.49 24.01 -3.97
CA ALA A 240 -14.44 24.96 -4.56
C ALA A 240 -14.50 26.25 -3.74
N LEU A 241 -14.58 26.15 -2.42
CA LEU A 241 -14.56 27.31 -1.52
C LEU A 241 -13.23 28.09 -1.60
N ALA A 242 -12.11 27.42 -1.88
CA ALA A 242 -10.83 28.07 -2.12
C ALA A 242 -10.87 28.91 -3.40
N VAL A 243 -11.39 28.36 -4.50
CA VAL A 243 -11.50 29.07 -5.79
C VAL A 243 -12.45 30.27 -5.66
N LEU A 244 -13.58 30.11 -4.99
CA LEU A 244 -14.52 31.21 -4.71
C LEU A 244 -13.87 32.31 -3.86
N TYR A 245 -13.16 31.93 -2.80
CA TYR A 245 -12.46 32.88 -1.93
C TYR A 245 -11.36 33.65 -2.70
N GLU A 246 -10.57 33.01 -3.53
CA GLU A 246 -9.55 33.68 -4.36
C GLU A 246 -10.19 34.58 -5.42
N ALA A 247 -11.35 34.22 -5.97
CA ALA A 247 -12.10 35.06 -6.89
C ALA A 247 -12.65 36.32 -6.17
N ALA A 248 -13.23 36.15 -4.96
CA ALA A 248 -13.69 37.23 -4.13
C ALA A 248 -12.55 38.17 -3.69
N LEU A 249 -11.39 37.59 -3.34
CA LEU A 249 -10.22 38.36 -2.97
C LEU A 249 -9.68 39.18 -4.13
N ARG A 250 -9.60 38.58 -5.31
CA ARG A 250 -9.19 39.28 -6.55
C ARG A 250 -10.12 40.44 -6.85
N LYS A 251 -11.44 40.22 -6.75
CA LYS A 251 -12.45 41.27 -6.93
C LYS A 251 -12.33 42.38 -5.89
N THR A 252 -12.01 42.04 -4.65
CA THR A 252 -11.75 43.00 -3.57
C THR A 252 -10.58 43.92 -3.93
N PHE A 253 -9.47 43.40 -4.43
CA PHE A 253 -8.33 44.21 -4.85
C PHE A 253 -8.61 45.06 -6.07
N GLU A 254 -9.43 44.60 -7.03
CA GLU A 254 -9.87 45.40 -8.18
C GLU A 254 -10.77 46.56 -7.75
N GLU A 255 -11.57 46.41 -6.71
CA GLU A 255 -12.48 47.43 -6.19
C GLU A 255 -11.79 48.46 -5.27
N MET A 256 -10.60 48.13 -4.76
CA MET A 256 -9.77 49.04 -3.97
C MET A 256 -8.84 49.84 -4.94
N GLU A 257 -9.30 50.99 -5.39
CA GLU A 257 -8.74 51.79 -6.51
C GLU A 257 -7.27 52.20 -6.37
N ASP A 258 -6.63 52.14 -5.21
CA ASP A 258 -5.24 52.60 -4.96
C ASP A 258 -4.27 51.51 -4.54
N GLY A 259 -4.52 50.28 -4.91
CA GLY A 259 -3.58 49.16 -4.67
C GLY A 259 -3.17 49.06 -3.19
N TRP A 260 -3.93 48.36 -2.40
CA TRP A 260 -3.62 48.10 -1.00
C TRP A 260 -2.15 47.66 -0.82
N LYS A 261 -1.39 48.44 -0.02
CA LYS A 261 -0.04 48.08 0.38
C LYS A 261 -0.09 47.35 1.70
N ARG A 262 0.84 46.41 1.89
CA ARG A 262 0.91 45.48 3.05
C ARG A 262 0.95 46.19 4.42
N ASP A 263 1.24 47.47 4.47
CA ASP A 263 1.32 48.29 5.68
C ASP A 263 0.04 49.10 5.95
N ASP A 264 -0.97 49.03 5.07
CA ASP A 264 -2.24 49.70 5.24
C ASP A 264 -3.13 48.95 6.29
N GLU A 265 -4.07 49.69 6.90
CA GLU A 265 -5.02 49.06 7.83
C GLU A 265 -5.81 47.94 7.19
N LEU A 266 -5.72 46.74 7.76
CA LEU A 266 -6.36 45.53 7.27
C LEU A 266 -7.90 45.54 7.38
N GLN A 267 -8.46 46.40 8.21
CA GLN A 267 -9.91 46.45 8.46
C GLN A 267 -10.75 46.71 7.20
N PRO A 268 -10.46 47.72 6.35
CA PRO A 268 -11.24 47.94 5.12
C PRO A 268 -11.17 46.78 4.14
N LEU A 269 -10.01 46.16 4.04
CA LEU A 269 -9.80 44.97 3.19
C LEU A 269 -10.68 43.81 3.67
N VAL A 270 -10.66 43.51 4.96
CA VAL A 270 -11.41 42.38 5.54
C VAL A 270 -12.93 42.58 5.38
N VAL A 271 -13.44 43.79 5.63
CA VAL A 271 -14.86 44.12 5.47
C VAL A 271 -15.28 43.94 4.01
N ARG A 272 -14.52 44.51 3.07
CA ARG A 272 -14.81 44.38 1.63
C ARG A 272 -14.71 42.97 1.11
N LEU A 273 -13.71 42.25 1.56
CA LEU A 273 -13.55 40.82 1.25
C LEU A 273 -14.73 40.01 1.79
N ALA A 274 -15.18 40.27 3.03
CA ALA A 274 -16.32 39.60 3.62
C ALA A 274 -17.61 39.86 2.81
N GLU A 275 -17.85 41.09 2.33
CA GLU A 275 -18.96 41.41 1.46
C GLU A 275 -18.94 40.63 0.15
N ASN A 276 -17.80 40.60 -0.53
CA ASN A 276 -17.62 39.84 -1.77
C ASN A 276 -17.77 38.33 -1.53
N CYS A 277 -17.23 37.80 -0.45
CA CYS A 277 -17.40 36.40 -0.06
C CYS A 277 -18.86 36.06 0.25
N PHE A 278 -19.58 36.92 1.00
CA PHE A 278 -21.00 36.77 1.27
C PHE A 278 -21.83 36.70 -0.02
N HIS A 279 -21.62 37.66 -0.90
CA HIS A 279 -22.34 37.70 -2.18
C HIS A 279 -22.00 36.53 -3.11
N SER A 280 -20.83 35.93 -2.95
CA SER A 280 -20.40 34.72 -3.70
C SER A 280 -20.87 33.41 -3.04
N GLY A 281 -21.55 33.46 -1.88
CA GLY A 281 -22.12 32.29 -1.23
C GLY A 281 -21.13 31.46 -0.40
N ILE A 282 -20.01 32.06 0.03
CA ILE A 282 -19.04 31.38 0.90
C ILE A 282 -19.55 31.42 2.33
N PRO A 283 -19.55 30.30 3.09
CA PRO A 283 -19.95 30.29 4.51
C PRO A 283 -19.05 31.16 5.38
N GLU A 284 -19.62 31.82 6.38
CA GLU A 284 -18.93 32.74 7.32
C GLU A 284 -17.66 32.10 7.94
N GLU A 285 -17.81 30.90 8.50
CA GLU A 285 -16.69 30.20 9.15
C GLU A 285 -15.50 29.98 8.21
N GLU A 286 -15.77 29.71 6.95
CA GLU A 286 -14.75 29.49 5.94
C GLU A 286 -14.00 30.77 5.60
N VAL A 287 -14.73 31.87 5.48
CA VAL A 287 -14.11 33.19 5.23
C VAL A 287 -13.23 33.59 6.43
N VAL A 288 -13.73 33.41 7.64
CA VAL A 288 -12.96 33.66 8.87
C VAL A 288 -11.68 32.83 8.88
N ARG A 289 -11.78 31.54 8.64
CA ARG A 289 -10.64 30.60 8.64
C ARG A 289 -9.57 31.03 7.64
N ARG A 290 -9.95 31.28 6.37
CA ARG A 290 -9.02 31.64 5.29
C ARG A 290 -8.41 33.01 5.47
N THR A 291 -9.19 33.97 5.96
CA THR A 291 -8.71 35.34 6.21
C THR A 291 -7.71 35.37 7.34
N ILE A 292 -7.97 34.68 8.46
CA ILE A 292 -7.03 34.58 9.58
C ILE A 292 -5.72 33.92 9.11
N HIS A 293 -5.81 32.81 8.40
CA HIS A 293 -4.63 32.09 7.91
C HIS A 293 -3.75 32.95 7.00
N ARG A 294 -4.36 33.79 6.15
CA ARG A 294 -3.61 34.55 5.14
C ARG A 294 -3.00 35.83 5.68
N TYR A 295 -3.68 36.52 6.57
CA TYR A 295 -3.33 37.90 6.94
C TYR A 295 -3.00 38.10 8.41
N TYR A 296 -3.39 37.20 9.30
CA TYR A 296 -3.31 37.47 10.76
C TYR A 296 -2.51 36.42 11.50
N ARG A 297 -1.73 36.89 12.46
CA ARG A 297 -1.17 36.07 13.53
C ARG A 297 -2.26 35.86 14.61
N GLN A 298 -2.16 34.76 15.36
CA GLN A 298 -3.19 34.28 16.32
C GLN A 298 -3.80 35.33 17.25
N GLN A 299 -3.13 36.47 17.49
CA GLN A 299 -3.58 37.50 18.44
C GLN A 299 -4.76 38.37 17.96
N GLN A 300 -5.08 38.36 16.64
CA GLN A 300 -6.13 39.20 16.05
C GLN A 300 -7.35 38.41 15.56
N SER A 301 -7.42 37.13 15.85
CA SER A 301 -8.45 36.22 15.32
C SER A 301 -9.87 36.62 15.79
N LEU A 302 -10.04 37.15 16.99
CA LEU A 302 -11.33 37.62 17.51
C LEU A 302 -11.86 38.84 16.73
N LEU A 303 -11.01 39.81 16.45
CA LEU A 303 -11.36 41.01 15.70
C LEU A 303 -11.82 40.67 14.27
N VAL A 304 -11.07 39.78 13.57
CA VAL A 304 -11.46 39.34 12.23
C VAL A 304 -12.80 38.62 12.24
N ARG A 305 -13.00 37.74 13.21
CA ARG A 305 -14.30 37.03 13.39
C ARG A 305 -15.45 37.98 13.63
N GLU A 306 -15.26 39.00 14.44
CA GLU A 306 -16.27 40.00 14.72
C GLU A 306 -16.59 40.84 13.45
N MET A 307 -15.58 41.31 12.73
CA MET A 307 -15.78 42.09 11.51
C MET A 307 -16.53 41.30 10.43
N ILE A 308 -16.13 40.06 10.17
CA ILE A 308 -16.77 39.21 9.18
C ILE A 308 -18.18 38.86 9.62
N GLY A 309 -18.40 38.51 10.90
CA GLY A 309 -19.70 38.19 11.46
C GLY A 309 -20.69 39.37 11.39
N ASN A 310 -20.23 40.62 11.55
CA ASN A 310 -21.07 41.81 11.39
C ASN A 310 -21.50 41.99 9.92
N VAL A 311 -20.58 41.82 8.96
CA VAL A 311 -20.90 41.87 7.51
C VAL A 311 -21.96 40.80 7.17
N TYR A 312 -21.80 39.58 7.66
CA TYR A 312 -22.73 38.47 7.38
C TYR A 312 -24.12 38.67 8.00
N LYS A 313 -24.23 39.44 9.08
CA LYS A 313 -25.52 39.80 9.69
C LYS A 313 -26.23 40.93 8.96
N GLU A 314 -25.49 41.92 8.46
CA GLU A 314 -26.01 43.13 7.84
C GLU A 314 -26.32 42.99 6.35
N CYS A 315 -25.51 42.19 5.61
CA CYS A 315 -25.66 42.00 4.20
C CYS A 315 -26.88 41.16 3.83
N LYS A 316 -27.47 41.47 2.66
CA LYS A 316 -28.59 40.72 2.07
C LYS A 316 -28.20 40.17 0.70
N GLY A 317 -28.69 38.97 0.37
CA GLY A 317 -28.45 38.39 -0.95
C GLY A 317 -27.23 37.47 -0.97
N PHE A 318 -27.13 36.56 -0.02
CA PHE A 318 -26.11 35.50 0.02
C PHE A 318 -26.09 34.67 -1.26
N GLY A 319 -24.92 34.53 -1.87
CA GLY A 319 -24.72 33.72 -3.07
C GLY A 319 -25.38 34.26 -4.35
N LYS A 320 -25.76 35.53 -4.41
CA LYS A 320 -26.42 36.11 -5.59
C LYS A 320 -25.47 36.63 -6.68
N LYS A 321 -24.18 36.76 -6.39
CA LYS A 321 -23.20 37.31 -7.31
C LYS A 321 -22.25 36.20 -7.76
N ASP A 322 -22.27 35.94 -9.05
CA ASP A 322 -21.34 34.99 -9.65
C ASP A 322 -20.05 35.70 -10.05
N LEU A 323 -18.93 35.26 -9.49
CA LEU A 323 -17.59 35.79 -9.76
C LEU A 323 -16.73 34.81 -10.57
N LEU A 324 -17.26 33.65 -10.95
CA LEU A 324 -16.52 32.63 -11.65
C LEU A 324 -16.72 32.70 -13.18
N THR A 325 -15.70 32.32 -13.92
CA THR A 325 -15.81 32.11 -15.37
C THR A 325 -16.52 30.78 -15.67
N LYS A 326 -16.99 30.63 -16.92
CA LYS A 326 -17.60 29.35 -17.36
C LYS A 326 -16.67 28.17 -17.22
N GLU A 327 -15.38 28.37 -17.47
CA GLU A 327 -14.34 27.34 -17.33
C GLU A 327 -14.11 26.96 -15.86
N GLN A 328 -14.15 27.95 -14.96
CA GLN A 328 -14.05 27.69 -13.52
C GLN A 328 -15.25 26.89 -13.01
N HIS A 329 -16.47 27.26 -13.45
CA HIS A 329 -17.68 26.49 -13.15
C HIS A 329 -17.56 25.05 -13.63
N LEU A 330 -17.15 24.83 -14.89
CA LEU A 330 -17.01 23.50 -15.46
C LEU A 330 -15.99 22.67 -14.67
N ASN A 331 -14.84 23.26 -14.33
CA ASN A 331 -13.82 22.57 -13.54
C ASN A 331 -14.35 22.16 -12.15
N LEU A 332 -15.03 23.06 -11.45
CA LEU A 332 -15.59 22.79 -10.12
C LEU A 332 -16.71 21.73 -10.17
N GLN A 333 -17.59 21.80 -11.16
CA GLN A 333 -18.64 20.80 -11.38
C GLN A 333 -18.05 19.42 -11.69
N THR A 334 -17.00 19.41 -12.53
CA THR A 334 -16.30 18.17 -12.85
C THR A 334 -15.65 17.57 -11.61
N GLU A 335 -14.93 18.38 -10.84
CA GLU A 335 -14.26 17.95 -9.62
C GLU A 335 -15.26 17.45 -8.57
N GLU A 336 -16.33 18.17 -8.35
CA GLU A 336 -17.41 17.76 -7.43
C GLU A 336 -18.02 16.42 -7.86
N PHE A 337 -18.38 16.28 -9.14
CA PHE A 337 -18.90 15.02 -9.68
C PHE A 337 -17.94 13.87 -9.47
N MET A 338 -16.65 14.07 -9.83
CA MET A 338 -15.62 13.03 -9.70
C MET A 338 -15.43 12.61 -8.25
N ASN A 339 -15.34 13.56 -7.32
CA ASN A 339 -15.12 13.27 -5.90
C ASN A 339 -16.37 12.68 -5.22
N ARG A 340 -17.56 13.08 -5.62
CA ARG A 340 -18.81 12.57 -5.07
C ARG A 340 -19.08 11.13 -5.49
N ARG A 341 -18.85 10.81 -6.75
CA ARG A 341 -19.19 9.52 -7.32
C ARG A 341 -18.08 8.50 -7.26
N TYR A 342 -16.83 8.95 -7.39
CA TYR A 342 -15.66 8.07 -7.46
C TYR A 342 -14.65 8.40 -6.38
N GLU A 343 -13.81 7.44 -6.08
CA GLU A 343 -12.60 7.65 -5.32
C GLU A 343 -11.42 7.24 -6.20
N PHE A 344 -10.46 8.14 -6.37
CA PHE A 344 -9.29 7.92 -7.21
C PHE A 344 -8.02 7.93 -6.39
N ARG A 345 -7.04 7.17 -6.86
CA ARG A 345 -5.67 7.24 -6.38
C ARG A 345 -4.69 6.98 -7.52
N TYR A 346 -3.55 7.62 -7.50
CA TYR A 346 -2.48 7.38 -8.46
C TYR A 346 -1.50 6.38 -7.86
N ASN A 347 -1.45 5.17 -8.40
CA ASN A 347 -0.53 4.13 -7.99
C ASN A 347 0.85 4.39 -8.61
N THR A 348 1.80 4.80 -7.77
CA THR A 348 3.14 5.20 -8.22
C THR A 348 3.97 4.05 -8.76
N GLN A 349 3.72 2.83 -8.28
CA GLN A 349 4.49 1.66 -8.66
C GLN A 349 4.14 1.17 -10.07
N VAL A 350 2.86 1.14 -10.41
CA VAL A 350 2.43 0.79 -11.77
C VAL A 350 2.34 2.00 -12.69
N GLY A 351 2.25 3.21 -12.13
CA GLY A 351 2.14 4.46 -12.88
C GLY A 351 0.76 4.67 -13.49
N GLU A 352 -0.29 4.16 -12.84
CA GLU A 352 -1.66 4.17 -13.33
C GLU A 352 -2.59 4.79 -12.29
N VAL A 353 -3.66 5.42 -12.76
CA VAL A 353 -4.76 5.86 -11.91
C VAL A 353 -5.67 4.68 -11.62
N GLU A 354 -5.96 4.47 -10.36
CA GLU A 354 -6.93 3.49 -9.90
C GLU A 354 -8.16 4.20 -9.36
N TYR A 355 -9.31 3.57 -9.50
CA TYR A 355 -10.59 4.10 -9.03
C TYR A 355 -11.43 3.05 -8.33
N ARG A 356 -12.33 3.49 -7.47
CA ARG A 356 -13.51 2.75 -7.05
C ARG A 356 -14.75 3.64 -7.12
N ASP A 357 -15.86 3.07 -7.52
CA ASP A 357 -17.16 3.75 -7.59
C ASP A 357 -17.78 3.74 -6.18
N ARG A 358 -18.01 4.91 -5.61
CA ARG A 358 -18.61 5.07 -4.26
C ARG A 358 -20.06 4.57 -4.21
N CYS A 359 -20.75 4.55 -5.34
CA CYS A 359 -22.11 4.04 -5.49
C CYS A 359 -22.16 2.53 -5.74
N SER A 360 -21.02 1.88 -5.95
CA SER A 360 -20.90 0.46 -6.18
C SER A 360 -20.56 -0.28 -4.90
N PHE A 361 -21.01 -1.53 -4.77
CA PHE A 361 -20.58 -2.42 -3.70
C PHE A 361 -19.23 -3.10 -3.98
N PHE A 362 -18.50 -2.63 -4.99
CA PHE A 362 -17.20 -3.14 -5.34
C PHE A 362 -16.13 -2.28 -4.64
N PHE A 363 -15.57 -2.80 -3.55
CA PHE A 363 -14.70 -2.04 -2.65
C PHE A 363 -13.24 -1.97 -3.08
N ARG A 364 -12.82 -2.79 -4.06
CA ARG A 364 -11.44 -2.80 -4.54
C ARG A 364 -11.20 -1.74 -5.58
N PHE A 365 -10.04 -1.09 -5.47
CA PHE A 365 -9.56 -0.20 -6.52
C PHE A 365 -9.23 -1.00 -7.79
N ARG A 366 -9.56 -0.44 -8.95
CA ARG A 366 -9.29 -0.99 -10.26
C ARG A 366 -8.62 0.06 -11.14
N PRO A 367 -7.76 -0.32 -12.09
CA PRO A 367 -7.18 0.63 -13.03
C PRO A 367 -8.26 1.38 -13.84
N VAL A 368 -8.01 2.66 -14.09
CA VAL A 368 -8.83 3.45 -15.02
C VAL A 368 -8.33 3.18 -16.43
N ASP A 369 -8.98 2.28 -17.14
CA ASP A 369 -8.77 2.07 -18.57
C ASP A 369 -9.61 3.04 -19.44
N LYS A 370 -9.42 3.00 -20.76
CA LYS A 370 -10.17 3.88 -21.68
C LYS A 370 -11.69 3.63 -21.64
N ARG A 371 -12.11 2.40 -21.37
CA ARG A 371 -13.53 2.04 -21.25
C ARG A 371 -14.14 2.69 -20.01
N ILE A 372 -13.43 2.65 -18.90
CA ILE A 372 -13.86 3.28 -17.65
C ILE A 372 -13.88 4.79 -17.79
N GLN A 373 -12.86 5.39 -18.38
CA GLN A 373 -12.81 6.83 -18.65
C GLN A 373 -14.02 7.29 -19.48
N ASN A 374 -14.38 6.55 -20.54
CA ASN A 374 -15.56 6.84 -21.33
C ASN A 374 -16.87 6.66 -20.54
N SER A 375 -16.94 5.68 -19.63
CA SER A 375 -18.10 5.49 -18.75
C SER A 375 -18.28 6.67 -17.80
N ILE A 376 -17.18 7.14 -17.20
CA ILE A 376 -17.17 8.34 -16.34
C ILE A 376 -17.66 9.57 -17.10
N LEU A 377 -17.19 9.76 -18.34
CA LEU A 377 -17.62 10.86 -19.21
C LEU A 377 -19.14 10.81 -19.45
N LEU A 378 -19.68 9.65 -19.85
CA LEU A 378 -21.10 9.47 -20.09
C LEU A 378 -21.94 9.70 -18.84
N ASP A 379 -21.44 9.26 -17.68
CA ASP A 379 -22.12 9.46 -16.41
C ASP A 379 -22.16 10.95 -16.04
N ALA A 380 -21.07 11.70 -16.23
CA ALA A 380 -21.03 13.16 -16.02
C ALA A 380 -21.99 13.90 -16.96
N GLN A 381 -22.01 13.52 -18.25
CA GLN A 381 -22.93 14.10 -19.22
C GLN A 381 -24.38 13.79 -18.91
N SER A 382 -24.69 12.57 -18.37
CA SER A 382 -26.03 12.21 -17.92
C SER A 382 -26.53 13.06 -16.77
N GLU A 383 -25.63 13.58 -15.96
CA GLU A 383 -25.94 14.54 -14.86
C GLU A 383 -26.00 15.99 -15.34
N GLY A 384 -25.86 16.23 -16.67
CA GLY A 384 -25.99 17.55 -17.27
C GLY A 384 -24.70 18.38 -17.24
N ILE A 385 -23.55 17.78 -16.94
CA ILE A 385 -22.25 18.45 -16.94
C ILE A 385 -21.68 18.42 -18.36
N SER A 386 -21.39 19.57 -18.94
CA SER A 386 -20.91 19.71 -20.33
C SER A 386 -19.41 19.44 -20.46
N VAL A 387 -18.95 18.30 -19.93
CA VAL A 387 -17.53 17.87 -19.97
C VAL A 387 -17.20 17.14 -21.27
N TRP A 388 -15.91 17.21 -21.64
CA TRP A 388 -15.30 16.43 -22.71
C TRP A 388 -14.29 15.43 -22.15
N ASP A 389 -13.90 14.47 -22.96
CA ASP A 389 -12.89 13.46 -22.60
C ASP A 389 -11.57 14.09 -22.09
N ARG A 390 -11.14 15.21 -22.71
CA ARG A 390 -9.96 15.97 -22.28
C ARG A 390 -10.06 16.56 -20.87
N ASP A 391 -11.28 16.86 -20.40
CA ASP A 391 -11.48 17.45 -19.06
C ASP A 391 -11.40 16.35 -18.00
N ILE A 392 -11.98 15.20 -18.27
CA ILE A 392 -11.83 14.00 -17.45
C ILE A 392 -10.36 13.56 -17.41
N ASP A 393 -9.71 13.49 -18.57
CA ASP A 393 -8.29 13.12 -18.66
C ASP A 393 -7.38 14.07 -17.88
N ARG A 394 -7.63 15.38 -17.97
CA ARG A 394 -6.92 16.42 -17.23
C ARG A 394 -7.09 16.24 -15.72
N TYR A 395 -8.29 15.93 -15.25
CA TYR A 395 -8.53 15.66 -13.83
C TYR A 395 -7.77 14.41 -13.36
N LEU A 396 -7.87 13.31 -14.12
CA LEU A 396 -7.22 12.03 -13.79
C LEU A 396 -5.69 12.13 -13.75
N HIS A 397 -5.08 13.04 -14.53
CA HIS A 397 -3.62 13.25 -14.55
C HIS A 397 -3.17 14.49 -13.76
N SER A 398 -4.05 15.06 -12.93
CA SER A 398 -3.72 16.19 -12.08
C SER A 398 -3.25 15.76 -10.68
N ASN A 399 -2.67 16.70 -9.93
CA ASN A 399 -2.32 16.53 -8.52
C ASN A 399 -3.53 16.56 -7.57
N ARG A 400 -4.77 16.62 -8.10
CA ARG A 400 -6.02 16.48 -7.33
C ARG A 400 -6.22 15.04 -6.85
N ILE A 401 -5.61 14.08 -7.51
CA ILE A 401 -5.68 12.68 -7.13
C ILE A 401 -4.56 12.36 -6.14
N SER A 402 -4.95 11.71 -5.05
CA SER A 402 -4.00 11.27 -4.01
C SER A 402 -2.98 10.28 -4.57
N VAL A 403 -1.73 10.48 -4.20
CA VAL A 403 -0.64 9.57 -4.56
C VAL A 403 -0.69 8.36 -3.62
N TYR A 404 -0.56 7.16 -4.19
CA TYR A 404 -0.61 5.90 -3.49
C TYR A 404 0.59 5.03 -3.86
N ASN A 405 1.33 4.58 -2.85
CA ASN A 405 2.38 3.58 -3.00
C ASN A 405 1.99 2.33 -2.20
N PRO A 406 1.65 1.22 -2.86
CA PRO A 406 1.15 0.03 -2.18
C PRO A 406 2.15 -0.60 -1.20
N LEU A 407 3.44 -0.55 -1.51
CA LEU A 407 4.48 -1.11 -0.64
C LEU A 407 4.68 -0.22 0.60
N GLU A 408 4.74 1.10 0.42
CA GLU A 408 4.87 2.03 1.54
C GLU A 408 3.64 2.02 2.43
N GLU A 409 2.45 1.95 1.85
CA GLU A 409 1.18 1.85 2.57
C GLU A 409 1.12 0.57 3.42
N PHE A 410 1.51 -0.57 2.85
CA PHE A 410 1.61 -1.83 3.58
C PHE A 410 2.57 -1.71 4.76
N LEU A 411 3.79 -1.22 4.52
CA LEU A 411 4.81 -1.07 5.56
C LEU A 411 4.42 -0.05 6.63
N PHE A 412 3.65 0.98 6.27
CA PHE A 412 3.18 2.00 7.22
C PHE A 412 2.12 1.45 8.19
N HIS A 413 1.29 0.50 7.75
CA HIS A 413 0.21 -0.07 8.56
C HIS A 413 0.61 -1.33 9.34
N LEU A 414 1.88 -1.69 9.34
CA LEU A 414 2.37 -2.85 10.09
C LEU A 414 2.13 -2.68 11.60
N PRO A 415 1.83 -3.77 12.32
CA PRO A 415 1.77 -3.75 13.77
C PRO A 415 3.18 -3.60 14.37
N ASN A 416 3.28 -3.32 15.66
CA ASN A 416 4.55 -3.43 16.35
C ASN A 416 5.02 -4.88 16.37
N TRP A 417 6.33 -5.10 16.16
CA TRP A 417 6.92 -6.43 16.24
C TRP A 417 6.79 -7.01 17.65
N ASP A 418 6.44 -8.27 17.74
CA ASP A 418 6.23 -9.00 19.02
C ASP A 418 7.50 -9.68 19.56
N GLY A 419 8.66 -9.48 18.92
CA GLY A 419 9.94 -10.02 19.35
C GLY A 419 10.24 -11.45 18.90
N LYS A 420 9.38 -12.08 18.05
CA LYS A 420 9.64 -13.43 17.54
C LYS A 420 10.35 -13.38 16.19
N ASP A 421 11.36 -14.24 16.01
CA ASP A 421 12.08 -14.37 14.76
C ASP A 421 11.28 -15.16 13.71
N ARG A 422 10.49 -14.44 12.90
CA ARG A 422 9.71 -15.05 11.80
C ARG A 422 10.47 -15.13 10.51
N ILE A 423 11.49 -14.30 10.33
CA ILE A 423 12.36 -14.39 9.15
C ILE A 423 13.16 -15.70 9.24
N GLY A 424 13.69 -16.02 10.42
CA GLY A 424 14.33 -17.29 10.68
C GLY A 424 13.38 -18.47 10.52
N GLU A 425 12.17 -18.40 11.11
CA GLU A 425 11.14 -19.44 10.93
C GLU A 425 10.77 -19.65 9.44
N LEU A 426 10.80 -18.60 8.63
CA LEU A 426 10.51 -18.68 7.20
C LEU A 426 11.66 -19.33 6.44
N ALA A 427 12.91 -18.99 6.76
CA ALA A 427 14.11 -19.60 6.19
C ALA A 427 14.21 -21.11 6.53
N ASP A 428 13.86 -21.48 7.77
CA ASP A 428 13.86 -22.88 8.25
C ASP A 428 12.87 -23.80 7.50
N ARG A 429 11.90 -23.22 6.78
CA ARG A 429 10.97 -24.00 5.94
C ARG A 429 11.66 -24.63 4.72
N VAL A 430 12.84 -24.12 4.35
CA VAL A 430 13.63 -24.62 3.20
C VAL A 430 14.62 -25.66 3.70
N PRO A 431 14.37 -26.96 3.50
CA PRO A 431 15.29 -28.01 3.93
C PRO A 431 16.56 -27.97 3.11
N CYS A 432 17.68 -27.62 3.72
CA CYS A 432 19.00 -27.56 3.07
C CYS A 432 20.13 -27.83 4.05
N GLU A 433 21.30 -28.23 3.55
CA GLU A 433 22.50 -28.50 4.34
C GLU A 433 23.41 -27.26 4.48
N ASN A 434 23.11 -26.15 3.81
CA ASN A 434 23.92 -24.94 3.85
C ASN A 434 23.82 -24.25 5.22
N LYS A 435 24.92 -24.27 5.98
CA LYS A 435 24.99 -23.70 7.35
C LYS A 435 24.76 -22.19 7.40
N HIS A 436 24.98 -21.49 6.29
CA HIS A 436 24.88 -20.04 6.21
C HIS A 436 23.52 -19.57 5.68
N TRP A 437 22.65 -20.50 5.26
CA TRP A 437 21.36 -20.18 4.65
C TRP A 437 20.52 -19.21 5.49
N MET A 438 20.33 -19.51 6.76
CA MET A 438 19.51 -18.70 7.68
C MET A 438 19.98 -17.24 7.70
N MET A 439 21.27 -17.02 7.89
CA MET A 439 21.87 -15.68 7.95
C MET A 439 21.80 -14.96 6.60
N LEU A 440 22.10 -15.65 5.50
CA LEU A 440 22.07 -15.06 4.16
C LEU A 440 20.65 -14.72 3.71
N PHE A 441 19.67 -15.58 4.01
CA PHE A 441 18.25 -15.32 3.72
C PHE A 441 17.74 -14.16 4.55
N HIS A 442 18.03 -14.11 5.85
CA HIS A 442 17.64 -13.03 6.74
C HIS A 442 18.12 -11.68 6.19
N ARG A 443 19.40 -11.57 5.83
CA ARG A 443 19.99 -10.36 5.28
C ARG A 443 19.40 -9.97 3.94
N TRP A 444 19.17 -10.94 3.06
CA TRP A 444 18.51 -10.71 1.78
C TRP A 444 17.07 -10.21 1.96
N PHE A 445 16.33 -10.76 2.91
CA PHE A 445 14.96 -10.36 3.21
C PHE A 445 14.90 -8.93 3.76
N LEU A 446 15.79 -8.58 4.69
CA LEU A 446 15.90 -7.21 5.19
C LEU A 446 16.24 -6.24 4.04
N ASN A 447 17.15 -6.61 3.16
CA ASN A 447 17.52 -5.78 2.00
C ASN A 447 16.32 -5.56 1.07
N MET A 448 15.52 -6.57 0.81
CA MET A 448 14.28 -6.45 0.04
C MET A 448 13.34 -5.42 0.66
N VAL A 449 13.09 -5.49 1.95
CA VAL A 449 12.19 -4.57 2.68
C VAL A 449 12.78 -3.16 2.72
N ALA A 450 14.09 -3.00 2.90
CA ALA A 450 14.78 -1.71 2.87
C ALA A 450 14.61 -1.01 1.52
N HIS A 451 14.65 -1.76 0.40
CA HIS A 451 14.37 -1.23 -0.93
C HIS A 451 12.91 -0.81 -1.09
N TRP A 452 11.96 -1.55 -0.57
CA TRP A 452 10.55 -1.16 -0.57
C TRP A 452 10.32 0.15 0.18
N ARG A 453 11.03 0.35 1.28
CA ARG A 453 10.95 1.59 2.08
C ARG A 453 11.74 2.74 1.47
N GLY A 454 12.74 2.45 0.61
CA GLY A 454 13.60 3.46 -0.03
C GLY A 454 14.69 4.01 0.86
N TYR A 455 15.15 3.21 1.82
CA TYR A 455 16.28 3.59 2.67
C TYR A 455 17.60 3.62 1.91
N ASP A 456 17.77 2.71 0.95
CA ASP A 456 18.97 2.66 0.11
C ASP A 456 18.67 3.08 -1.33
N LYS A 457 19.27 4.18 -1.76
CA LYS A 457 19.21 4.70 -3.14
C LYS A 457 20.55 4.53 -3.88
N GLN A 458 21.62 4.18 -3.17
CA GLN A 458 22.97 4.07 -3.73
C GLN A 458 23.29 2.64 -4.15
N HIS A 459 22.77 1.65 -3.43
CA HIS A 459 23.01 0.25 -3.67
C HIS A 459 21.74 -0.46 -4.11
N ALA A 460 21.89 -1.50 -4.89
CA ALA A 460 20.80 -2.39 -5.24
C ALA A 460 20.83 -3.63 -4.32
N ASN A 461 19.68 -4.29 -4.13
CA ASN A 461 19.70 -5.67 -3.67
C ASN A 461 20.28 -6.54 -4.79
N SER A 462 21.62 -6.59 -4.85
CA SER A 462 22.37 -7.23 -5.92
C SER A 462 22.50 -8.74 -5.76
N THR A 463 22.05 -9.27 -4.61
CA THR A 463 22.11 -10.69 -4.27
C THR A 463 20.76 -11.34 -4.44
N SER A 464 20.72 -12.57 -4.94
CA SER A 464 19.50 -13.32 -5.23
C SER A 464 19.59 -14.74 -4.69
N PRO A 465 18.71 -15.20 -3.81
CA PRO A 465 18.58 -16.61 -3.48
C PRO A 465 18.19 -17.42 -4.71
N LEU A 466 18.78 -18.60 -4.86
CA LEU A 466 18.53 -19.52 -5.93
C LEU A 466 18.28 -20.91 -5.36
N LEU A 467 17.02 -21.33 -5.36
CA LEU A 467 16.57 -22.60 -4.82
C LEU A 467 16.70 -23.69 -5.87
N VAL A 468 17.61 -24.63 -5.65
CA VAL A 468 17.96 -25.69 -6.59
C VAL A 468 17.45 -27.03 -6.04
N GLY A 469 16.77 -27.85 -6.83
CA GLY A 469 16.31 -29.15 -6.37
C GLY A 469 15.28 -29.79 -7.30
N ALA A 470 14.85 -31.00 -6.97
CA ALA A 470 13.92 -31.76 -7.79
C ALA A 470 12.61 -31.01 -8.08
N GLN A 471 11.97 -31.35 -9.19
CA GLN A 471 10.65 -30.84 -9.52
C GLN A 471 9.62 -31.31 -8.46
N GLY A 472 8.66 -30.42 -8.11
CA GLY A 472 7.62 -30.75 -7.14
C GLY A 472 7.97 -30.40 -5.69
N THR A 473 9.19 -29.94 -5.37
CA THR A 473 9.61 -29.53 -4.03
C THR A 473 9.05 -28.17 -3.57
N ARG A 474 8.06 -27.61 -4.26
CA ARG A 474 7.32 -26.37 -3.94
C ARG A 474 8.17 -25.08 -3.92
N LYS A 475 9.28 -25.04 -4.63
CA LYS A 475 10.19 -23.88 -4.71
C LYS A 475 9.45 -22.60 -5.18
N SER A 476 8.78 -22.65 -6.34
CA SER A 476 8.07 -21.48 -6.91
C SER A 476 6.88 -21.05 -6.01
N THR A 477 6.23 -21.99 -5.34
CA THR A 477 5.19 -21.68 -4.34
C THR A 477 5.78 -20.89 -3.17
N PHE A 478 6.91 -21.33 -2.61
CA PHE A 478 7.61 -20.63 -1.55
C PHE A 478 8.01 -19.21 -1.98
N CYS A 479 8.58 -19.04 -3.18
CA CYS A 479 8.95 -17.72 -3.71
C CYS A 479 7.74 -16.78 -3.78
N ARG A 480 6.59 -17.26 -4.24
CA ARG A 480 5.36 -16.47 -4.32
C ARG A 480 4.80 -16.15 -2.94
N ASP A 481 4.88 -17.08 -2.00
CA ASP A 481 4.33 -16.94 -0.65
C ASP A 481 5.20 -16.05 0.26
N LEU A 482 6.34 -15.56 -0.21
CA LEU A 482 7.05 -14.44 0.43
C LEU A 482 6.23 -13.15 0.37
N MET A 483 5.41 -12.98 -0.67
CA MET A 483 4.61 -11.78 -0.85
C MET A 483 3.27 -11.87 -0.10
N PRO A 484 2.91 -10.83 0.69
CA PRO A 484 1.59 -10.72 1.30
C PRO A 484 0.49 -10.81 0.24
N PRO A 485 -0.68 -11.37 0.56
CA PRO A 485 -1.79 -11.51 -0.38
C PRO A 485 -2.17 -10.21 -1.10
N GLU A 486 -2.18 -9.08 -0.37
CA GLU A 486 -2.49 -7.75 -0.89
C GLU A 486 -1.42 -7.19 -1.83
N LEU A 487 -0.17 -7.67 -1.72
CA LEU A 487 0.94 -7.25 -2.58
C LEU A 487 1.30 -8.25 -3.67
N ARG A 488 0.56 -9.35 -3.82
CA ARG A 488 0.83 -10.37 -4.84
C ARG A 488 0.75 -9.86 -6.28
N GLY A 489 0.03 -8.77 -6.53
CA GLY A 489 0.03 -8.09 -7.83
C GLY A 489 1.39 -7.48 -8.21
N TYR A 490 2.30 -7.33 -7.26
CA TYR A 490 3.67 -6.83 -7.46
C TYR A 490 4.73 -7.93 -7.42
N TYR A 491 4.32 -9.19 -7.52
CA TYR A 491 5.15 -10.36 -7.78
C TYR A 491 5.03 -10.78 -9.23
N THR A 492 6.13 -11.25 -9.80
CA THR A 492 6.11 -11.94 -11.10
C THR A 492 7.13 -13.07 -11.14
N ASP A 493 6.81 -14.13 -11.85
CA ASP A 493 7.69 -15.24 -12.21
C ASP A 493 7.96 -15.32 -13.73
N SER A 494 7.50 -14.30 -14.44
CA SER A 494 7.58 -14.23 -15.90
C SER A 494 8.36 -12.99 -16.32
N ILE A 495 9.69 -13.09 -16.42
CA ILE A 495 10.58 -12.04 -16.94
C ILE A 495 11.24 -12.47 -18.24
N ASP A 496 11.14 -11.64 -19.28
CA ASP A 496 11.82 -11.86 -20.56
C ASP A 496 13.11 -11.04 -20.63
N PHE A 497 14.25 -11.69 -20.42
CA PHE A 497 15.57 -11.07 -20.54
C PHE A 497 15.98 -10.73 -21.99
N GLY A 498 15.26 -11.20 -22.99
CA GLY A 498 15.45 -10.82 -24.39
C GLY A 498 15.01 -9.39 -24.68
N ARG A 499 14.03 -8.90 -23.93
CA ARG A 499 13.50 -7.53 -24.03
C ARG A 499 14.08 -6.65 -22.94
N LYS A 500 15.32 -6.22 -23.09
CA LYS A 500 16.08 -5.50 -22.05
C LYS A 500 15.34 -4.33 -21.44
N ARG A 501 14.65 -3.51 -22.26
CA ARG A 501 13.91 -2.35 -21.78
C ARG A 501 12.73 -2.73 -20.89
N ASP A 502 11.99 -3.76 -21.27
CA ASP A 502 10.84 -4.24 -20.51
C ASP A 502 11.31 -4.86 -19.17
N ALA A 503 12.40 -5.65 -19.21
CA ALA A 503 13.03 -6.21 -18.03
C ALA A 503 13.53 -5.12 -17.05
N GLU A 504 14.07 -4.01 -17.57
CA GLU A 504 14.43 -2.86 -16.73
C GLU A 504 13.21 -2.16 -16.13
N MET A 505 12.08 -2.03 -16.85
CA MET A 505 10.83 -1.49 -16.31
C MET A 505 10.29 -2.36 -15.16
N TYR A 506 10.50 -3.66 -15.20
CA TYR A 506 10.08 -4.58 -14.13
C TYR A 506 10.74 -4.26 -12.80
N LEU A 507 11.96 -3.69 -12.78
CA LEU A 507 12.62 -3.27 -11.55
C LEU A 507 11.86 -2.20 -10.77
N ASN A 508 11.11 -1.34 -11.46
CA ASN A 508 10.27 -0.32 -10.84
C ASN A 508 8.85 -0.86 -10.53
N ARG A 509 8.31 -1.71 -11.41
CA ARG A 509 6.92 -2.19 -11.33
C ARG A 509 6.70 -3.26 -10.28
N PHE A 510 7.63 -4.22 -10.16
CA PHE A 510 7.51 -5.36 -9.26
C PHE A 510 8.33 -5.18 -7.98
N ALA A 511 7.87 -5.78 -6.91
CA ALA A 511 8.55 -5.79 -5.62
C ALA A 511 9.44 -7.02 -5.46
N LEU A 512 9.02 -8.14 -6.04
CA LEU A 512 9.77 -9.40 -6.06
C LEU A 512 9.62 -10.07 -7.42
N ILE A 513 10.75 -10.43 -8.02
CA ILE A 513 10.83 -11.14 -9.30
C ILE A 513 11.42 -12.51 -9.05
N ASN A 514 10.65 -13.55 -9.32
CA ASN A 514 11.15 -14.92 -9.33
C ASN A 514 11.67 -15.28 -10.74
N ILE A 515 12.93 -15.66 -10.84
CA ILE A 515 13.50 -16.23 -12.07
C ILE A 515 13.20 -17.72 -12.02
N ASP A 516 12.00 -18.08 -12.47
CA ASP A 516 11.62 -19.50 -12.53
C ASP A 516 12.40 -20.19 -13.66
N GLU A 517 12.79 -21.44 -13.43
CA GLU A 517 13.62 -22.20 -14.35
C GLU A 517 14.93 -21.47 -14.76
N PHE A 518 15.70 -21.03 -13.75
CA PHE A 518 16.97 -20.32 -13.98
C PHE A 518 17.94 -21.06 -14.95
N ASP A 519 17.86 -22.39 -15.02
CA ASP A 519 18.61 -23.23 -15.95
C ASP A 519 18.30 -22.93 -17.44
N GLN A 520 17.18 -22.30 -17.76
CA GLN A 520 16.84 -21.85 -19.12
C GLN A 520 17.48 -20.50 -19.49
N VAL A 521 18.05 -19.78 -18.51
CA VAL A 521 18.68 -18.47 -18.76
C VAL A 521 19.99 -18.64 -19.49
N THR A 522 20.06 -18.19 -20.75
CA THR A 522 21.26 -18.32 -21.59
C THR A 522 22.44 -17.50 -21.06
N LEU A 523 23.66 -17.84 -21.44
CA LEU A 523 24.90 -17.12 -21.07
C LEU A 523 24.83 -15.61 -21.32
N THR A 524 24.26 -15.20 -22.45
CA THR A 524 24.09 -13.79 -22.80
C THR A 524 23.09 -13.10 -21.87
N GLN A 525 22.00 -13.79 -21.51
CA GLN A 525 21.00 -13.31 -20.60
C GLN A 525 21.52 -13.24 -19.15
N GLN A 526 22.35 -14.20 -18.72
CA GLN A 526 23.03 -14.13 -17.41
C GLN A 526 23.92 -12.90 -17.28
N GLY A 527 24.61 -12.49 -18.36
CA GLY A 527 25.38 -11.26 -18.40
C GLY A 527 24.50 -10.02 -18.19
N PHE A 528 23.32 -9.98 -18.82
CA PHE A 528 22.37 -8.91 -18.64
C PHE A 528 21.71 -8.96 -17.24
N LEU A 529 21.38 -10.14 -16.74
CA LEU A 529 20.86 -10.32 -15.38
C LEU A 529 21.83 -9.74 -14.33
N LYS A 530 23.13 -10.03 -14.45
CA LYS A 530 24.15 -9.46 -13.55
C LYS A 530 24.16 -7.94 -13.58
N HIS A 531 23.94 -7.35 -14.75
CA HIS A 531 23.83 -5.89 -14.89
C HIS A 531 22.60 -5.34 -14.18
N ILE A 532 21.41 -5.93 -14.38
CA ILE A 532 20.19 -5.43 -13.75
C ILE A 532 20.13 -5.69 -12.24
N LEU A 533 20.78 -6.76 -11.75
CA LEU A 533 20.90 -7.00 -10.31
C LEU A 533 21.63 -5.85 -9.58
N GLN A 534 22.59 -5.21 -10.21
CA GLN A 534 23.40 -4.13 -9.64
C GLN A 534 22.83 -2.73 -9.84
N LYS A 535 21.75 -2.56 -10.63
CA LYS A 535 21.18 -1.24 -10.86
C LYS A 535 20.43 -0.74 -9.61
N PRO A 536 20.84 0.37 -8.97
CA PRO A 536 20.11 0.92 -7.83
C PRO A 536 18.87 1.72 -8.24
N VAL A 537 18.90 2.31 -9.45
CA VAL A 537 17.83 3.11 -10.03
C VAL A 537 17.63 2.74 -11.50
N VAL A 538 16.47 3.06 -12.04
CA VAL A 538 16.11 2.74 -13.43
C VAL A 538 15.92 4.04 -14.21
N ASN A 539 16.77 4.29 -15.19
CA ASN A 539 16.69 5.46 -16.06
C ASN A 539 16.00 5.09 -17.36
N LEU A 540 14.69 5.34 -17.45
CA LEU A 540 13.87 4.97 -18.59
C LEU A 540 12.96 6.12 -19.04
N ARG A 541 12.69 6.11 -20.33
CA ARG A 541 11.60 6.90 -20.91
C ARG A 541 10.32 6.05 -20.87
N LYS A 542 9.31 6.48 -20.06
CA LYS A 542 8.01 5.81 -20.05
C LYS A 542 7.37 5.83 -21.43
N PRO A 543 6.53 4.86 -21.79
CA PRO A 543 5.73 4.93 -23.01
C PRO A 543 4.99 6.27 -23.07
N TYR A 544 5.04 6.95 -24.21
CA TYR A 544 4.48 8.29 -24.43
C TYR A 544 5.09 9.44 -23.60
N GLY A 545 6.11 9.19 -22.79
CA GLY A 545 6.84 10.22 -22.07
C GLY A 545 7.82 10.98 -22.97
N ASN A 546 8.03 12.28 -22.73
CA ASN A 546 8.94 13.12 -23.52
C ASN A 546 10.38 13.16 -22.98
N SER A 547 10.61 12.72 -21.75
CA SER A 547 11.92 12.76 -21.07
C SER A 547 12.27 11.40 -20.46
N ILE A 548 13.59 11.17 -20.31
CA ILE A 548 14.09 10.08 -19.47
C ILE A 548 13.84 10.48 -18.01
N GLN A 549 13.23 9.57 -17.27
CA GLN A 549 12.96 9.71 -15.84
C GLN A 549 13.80 8.73 -15.06
N GLU A 550 14.33 9.17 -13.94
CA GLU A 550 14.90 8.28 -12.95
C GLU A 550 13.74 7.68 -12.13
N LEU A 551 13.60 6.36 -12.22
CA LEU A 551 12.59 5.61 -11.53
C LEU A 551 13.25 4.82 -10.39
N ARG A 552 12.58 4.78 -9.25
CA ARG A 552 13.02 3.99 -8.11
C ARG A 552 12.94 2.50 -8.44
N ARG A 553 13.96 1.75 -8.03
CA ARG A 553 13.90 0.30 -8.04
C ARG A 553 13.22 -0.21 -6.76
N TYR A 554 12.25 -1.10 -6.92
CA TYR A 554 11.62 -1.86 -5.83
C TYR A 554 12.01 -3.33 -5.87
N ALA A 555 12.29 -3.87 -7.05
CA ALA A 555 12.46 -5.29 -7.27
C ALA A 555 13.71 -5.86 -6.58
N SER A 556 13.49 -6.88 -5.78
CA SER A 556 14.48 -7.89 -5.42
C SER A 556 14.25 -9.13 -6.25
N PHE A 557 15.29 -9.98 -6.37
CA PHE A 557 15.22 -11.20 -7.14
C PHE A 557 15.35 -12.42 -6.25
N ILE A 558 14.66 -13.48 -6.64
CA ILE A 558 14.81 -14.85 -6.16
C ILE A 558 14.73 -15.74 -7.39
N GLY A 559 15.22 -16.96 -7.32
CA GLY A 559 15.12 -17.87 -8.48
C GLY A 559 14.95 -19.32 -8.06
N THR A 560 14.49 -20.13 -9.03
CA THR A 560 14.35 -21.57 -8.87
C THR A 560 15.04 -22.30 -10.01
N SER A 561 15.54 -23.49 -9.76
CA SER A 561 16.08 -24.39 -10.79
C SER A 561 15.88 -25.85 -10.43
N ASN A 562 15.86 -26.68 -11.46
CA ASN A 562 15.83 -28.13 -11.33
C ASN A 562 17.21 -28.76 -11.55
N GLN A 563 18.21 -27.99 -11.99
CA GLN A 563 19.58 -28.45 -12.29
C GLN A 563 20.58 -27.76 -11.36
N LYS A 564 21.66 -28.45 -10.99
CA LYS A 564 22.74 -27.90 -10.17
C LYS A 564 23.75 -27.07 -10.97
N ASP A 565 24.05 -27.46 -12.17
CA ASP A 565 25.06 -26.82 -13.03
C ASP A 565 24.57 -25.49 -13.61
N LEU A 566 24.52 -24.45 -12.80
CA LEU A 566 23.84 -23.19 -13.11
C LEU A 566 24.79 -22.04 -13.40
N LEU A 567 25.86 -21.94 -12.63
CA LEU A 567 26.74 -20.78 -12.65
C LEU A 567 27.86 -20.97 -13.66
N THR A 568 27.81 -20.17 -14.71
CA THR A 568 28.77 -20.26 -15.83
C THR A 568 29.98 -19.36 -15.65
N ASP A 569 29.93 -18.40 -14.73
CA ASP A 569 31.01 -17.44 -14.48
C ASP A 569 31.32 -17.38 -12.98
N PRO A 570 32.46 -17.96 -12.56
CA PRO A 570 32.88 -17.95 -11.16
C PRO A 570 32.98 -16.53 -10.53
N SER A 571 33.34 -15.53 -11.36
CA SER A 571 33.43 -14.14 -10.89
C SER A 571 32.08 -13.49 -10.58
N GLY A 572 31.00 -14.11 -11.08
CA GLY A 572 29.63 -13.65 -10.86
C GLY A 572 28.87 -14.43 -9.78
N SER A 573 29.47 -15.52 -9.26
CA SER A 573 28.80 -16.41 -8.29
C SER A 573 28.42 -15.70 -6.99
N ARG A 574 29.18 -14.69 -6.55
CA ARG A 574 28.92 -13.87 -5.38
C ARG A 574 27.56 -13.14 -5.36
N ARG A 575 26.81 -13.12 -6.48
CA ARG A 575 25.47 -12.52 -6.57
C ARG A 575 24.34 -13.50 -6.31
N PHE A 576 24.66 -14.74 -6.10
CA PHE A 576 23.67 -15.78 -5.87
C PHE A 576 23.91 -16.50 -4.56
N ILE A 577 22.83 -16.77 -3.84
CA ILE A 577 22.80 -17.64 -2.66
C ILE A 577 22.22 -18.95 -3.15
N CYS A 578 23.08 -19.84 -3.70
CA CYS A 578 22.64 -21.13 -4.21
C CYS A 578 22.39 -22.11 -3.06
N ILE A 579 21.20 -22.68 -3.03
CA ILE A 579 20.77 -23.61 -1.98
C ILE A 579 20.20 -24.86 -2.62
N GLU A 580 20.75 -26.02 -2.26
CA GLU A 580 20.14 -27.31 -2.59
C GLU A 580 18.98 -27.60 -1.67
N VAL A 581 17.80 -27.67 -2.23
CA VAL A 581 16.57 -28.04 -1.53
C VAL A 581 16.50 -29.56 -1.50
N THR A 582 16.75 -30.15 -0.32
CA THR A 582 16.90 -31.60 -0.15
C THR A 582 15.57 -32.34 -0.03
N ASP A 583 14.49 -31.64 0.37
CA ASP A 583 13.14 -32.19 0.52
C ASP A 583 12.08 -31.13 0.16
N THR A 584 10.82 -31.47 0.30
CA THR A 584 9.68 -30.59 0.02
C THR A 584 9.64 -29.42 1.01
N ILE A 585 9.63 -28.19 0.49
CA ILE A 585 9.50 -26.97 1.31
C ILE A 585 8.13 -26.93 1.98
N ASP A 586 8.10 -26.61 3.26
CA ASP A 586 6.86 -26.49 4.01
C ASP A 586 6.12 -25.17 3.71
N THR A 587 5.19 -25.24 2.77
CA THR A 587 4.29 -24.14 2.41
C THR A 587 2.91 -24.23 3.09
N THR A 588 2.73 -25.17 4.02
CA THR A 588 1.43 -25.41 4.67
C THR A 588 1.24 -24.59 5.93
N ARG A 589 2.32 -24.25 6.63
CA ARG A 589 2.26 -23.39 7.81
C ARG A 589 1.85 -21.97 7.39
N PRO A 590 0.84 -21.36 8.03
CA PRO A 590 0.45 -20.00 7.74
C PRO A 590 1.60 -19.02 8.01
N ILE A 591 1.64 -17.93 7.25
CA ILE A 591 2.61 -16.84 7.43
C ILE A 591 1.86 -15.65 8.05
N ASP A 592 2.34 -15.18 9.20
CA ASP A 592 1.89 -13.91 9.78
C ASP A 592 2.67 -12.77 9.12
N TYR A 593 2.19 -12.34 7.95
CA TYR A 593 2.86 -11.27 7.17
C TYR A 593 2.99 -9.96 7.96
N GLY A 594 1.98 -9.62 8.77
CA GLY A 594 2.04 -8.42 9.58
C GLY A 594 3.24 -8.41 10.51
N GLN A 595 3.51 -9.54 11.21
CA GLN A 595 4.62 -9.65 12.13
C GLN A 595 5.96 -9.94 11.42
N LEU A 596 5.94 -10.68 10.31
CA LEU A 596 7.15 -10.96 9.51
C LEU A 596 7.77 -9.65 9.00
N TYR A 597 6.97 -8.79 8.39
CA TYR A 597 7.45 -7.52 7.88
C TYR A 597 7.66 -6.47 8.99
N ALA A 598 6.92 -6.57 10.11
CA ALA A 598 7.18 -5.75 11.28
C ALA A 598 8.55 -6.05 11.91
N GLN A 599 8.97 -7.33 11.95
CA GLN A 599 10.32 -7.71 12.33
C GLN A 599 11.37 -7.04 11.44
N ALA A 600 11.23 -7.18 10.12
CA ALA A 600 12.18 -6.60 9.18
C ALA A 600 12.29 -5.07 9.33
N MET A 601 11.15 -4.38 9.47
CA MET A 601 11.15 -2.92 9.69
C MET A 601 11.78 -2.53 11.02
N TYR A 602 11.51 -3.29 12.07
CA TYR A 602 12.10 -3.06 13.40
C TYR A 602 13.62 -3.20 13.36
N GLU A 603 14.13 -4.29 12.80
CA GLU A 603 15.55 -4.60 12.72
C GLU A 603 16.31 -3.56 11.85
N ILE A 604 15.77 -3.20 10.69
CA ILE A 604 16.34 -2.14 9.83
C ILE A 604 16.38 -0.80 10.58
N TYR A 605 15.32 -0.45 11.30
CA TYR A 605 15.25 0.80 12.05
C TYR A 605 16.26 0.85 13.21
N HIS A 606 16.56 -0.31 13.82
CA HIS A 606 17.54 -0.42 14.91
C HIS A 606 18.98 -0.65 14.43
N GLY A 607 19.21 -0.57 13.12
CA GLY A 607 20.54 -0.59 12.53
C GLY A 607 21.09 -1.99 12.24
N GLU A 608 20.21 -3.03 12.18
CA GLU A 608 20.62 -4.34 11.69
C GLU A 608 21.09 -4.23 10.25
N ARG A 609 22.20 -4.91 9.93
CA ARG A 609 22.82 -4.85 8.61
C ARG A 609 22.00 -5.63 7.58
N TYR A 610 21.53 -4.94 6.56
CA TYR A 610 20.76 -5.50 5.46
C TYR A 610 21.54 -5.63 4.14
N TRP A 611 22.77 -5.14 4.06
CA TRP A 611 23.64 -5.29 2.88
C TRP A 611 24.67 -6.39 3.09
N PHE A 612 25.18 -6.93 1.97
CA PHE A 612 26.23 -7.96 1.95
C PHE A 612 27.60 -7.27 1.89
N ASP A 613 28.55 -7.75 2.66
CA ASP A 613 29.95 -7.31 2.65
C ASP A 613 30.88 -8.37 2.00
N ASP A 614 32.18 -8.07 1.99
CA ASP A 614 33.20 -8.94 1.38
C ASP A 614 33.27 -10.32 2.05
N GLU A 615 33.00 -10.40 3.37
CA GLU A 615 32.96 -11.68 4.12
C GLU A 615 31.77 -12.53 3.68
N ASP A 616 30.60 -11.91 3.54
CA ASP A 616 29.40 -12.60 3.03
C ASP A 616 29.60 -13.07 1.58
N GLU A 617 30.21 -12.22 0.74
CA GLU A 617 30.53 -12.59 -0.65
C GLU A 617 31.51 -13.75 -0.72
N ALA A 618 32.48 -13.85 0.20
CA ALA A 618 33.40 -14.97 0.27
C ALA A 618 32.66 -16.28 0.65
N VAL A 619 31.81 -16.22 1.67
CA VAL A 619 30.95 -17.35 2.10
C VAL A 619 30.06 -17.84 0.98
N MET A 620 29.39 -16.92 0.27
CA MET A 620 28.56 -17.27 -0.89
C MET A 620 29.37 -17.90 -2.01
N THR A 621 30.54 -17.36 -2.30
CA THR A 621 31.43 -17.88 -3.36
C THR A 621 31.89 -19.30 -3.05
N GLU A 622 32.24 -19.57 -1.81
CA GLU A 622 32.63 -20.92 -1.36
C GLU A 622 31.46 -21.91 -1.48
N SER A 623 30.28 -21.53 -0.97
CA SER A 623 29.08 -22.37 -1.03
C SER A 623 28.62 -22.63 -2.45
N ASN A 624 28.87 -21.70 -3.38
CA ASN A 624 28.40 -21.79 -4.76
C ASN A 624 29.28 -22.67 -5.65
N GLN A 625 30.44 -23.17 -5.17
CA GLN A 625 31.35 -23.99 -5.98
C GLN A 625 30.69 -25.27 -6.52
N GLU A 626 29.77 -25.85 -5.74
CA GLU A 626 29.01 -27.05 -6.13
C GLU A 626 28.02 -26.80 -7.27
N PHE A 627 27.64 -25.53 -7.50
CA PHE A 627 26.69 -25.10 -8.53
C PHE A 627 27.35 -24.51 -9.75
N GLU A 628 28.69 -24.47 -9.79
CA GLU A 628 29.44 -24.00 -10.94
C GLU A 628 29.41 -25.02 -12.08
N GLN A 629 29.03 -24.56 -13.25
CA GLN A 629 29.04 -25.39 -14.45
C GLN A 629 30.48 -25.74 -14.82
N THR A 630 30.79 -27.03 -14.85
CA THR A 630 32.09 -27.48 -15.36
C THR A 630 32.17 -27.22 -16.86
N PRO A 631 33.09 -26.37 -17.33
CA PRO A 631 33.19 -26.04 -18.75
C PRO A 631 33.37 -27.30 -19.62
N PRO A 632 32.73 -27.39 -20.79
CA PRO A 632 32.82 -28.57 -21.65
C PRO A 632 34.26 -28.98 -21.98
N MET A 633 35.17 -28.01 -22.02
CA MET A 633 36.60 -28.27 -22.23
C MET A 633 37.24 -29.05 -21.06
N VAL A 634 36.80 -28.76 -19.82
CA VAL A 634 37.30 -29.43 -18.62
C VAL A 634 36.66 -30.82 -18.51
N GLN A 635 35.38 -30.95 -18.83
CA GLN A 635 34.70 -32.26 -18.90
C GLN A 635 35.38 -33.16 -19.92
N LEU A 636 35.70 -32.58 -21.11
CA LEU A 636 36.43 -33.31 -22.17
C LEU A 636 37.83 -33.67 -21.70
N PHE A 637 38.50 -32.79 -20.95
CA PHE A 637 39.79 -33.10 -20.35
C PHE A 637 39.71 -34.33 -19.44
N TYR A 638 38.83 -34.34 -18.46
CA TYR A 638 38.67 -35.45 -17.51
C TYR A 638 38.20 -36.74 -18.18
N ARG A 639 37.63 -36.69 -19.36
CA ARG A 639 37.28 -37.88 -20.15
C ARG A 639 38.50 -38.58 -20.75
N TYR A 640 39.58 -37.82 -21.00
CA TYR A 640 40.76 -38.34 -21.68
C TYR A 640 42.06 -38.17 -20.89
N PHE A 641 42.06 -37.36 -19.88
CA PHE A 641 43.19 -37.05 -19.02
C PHE A 641 42.75 -36.91 -17.56
N ARG A 642 43.67 -37.17 -16.66
CA ARG A 642 43.58 -36.72 -15.26
C ARG A 642 44.91 -36.12 -14.82
N GLY A 643 44.91 -35.34 -13.73
CA GLY A 643 46.15 -34.93 -13.08
C GLY A 643 46.91 -36.14 -12.54
N ALA A 644 48.22 -36.15 -12.70
CA ALA A 644 49.03 -37.17 -12.05
C ALA A 644 49.19 -36.89 -10.55
N GLU A 645 49.11 -37.90 -9.71
CA GLU A 645 49.41 -37.81 -8.29
C GLU A 645 50.91 -37.59 -8.03
N ASP A 646 51.28 -37.12 -6.82
CA ASP A 646 52.67 -36.70 -6.50
C ASP A 646 53.70 -37.82 -6.72
N HIS A 647 53.31 -39.08 -6.58
CA HIS A 647 54.18 -40.26 -6.72
C HIS A 647 53.94 -41.08 -8.01
N GLU A 648 53.10 -40.52 -8.91
CA GLU A 648 52.72 -41.21 -10.17
C GLU A 648 53.58 -40.75 -11.35
N GLU A 649 53.97 -41.65 -12.20
CA GLU A 649 54.60 -41.32 -13.49
C GLU A 649 53.54 -40.72 -14.43
N GLY A 650 53.57 -39.40 -14.65
CA GLY A 650 52.70 -38.66 -15.57
C GLY A 650 53.50 -38.00 -16.68
N GLU A 651 52.86 -37.82 -17.83
CA GLU A 651 53.40 -37.13 -18.99
C GLU A 651 53.28 -35.61 -18.81
N TYR A 652 54.34 -34.83 -19.07
CA TYR A 652 54.29 -33.38 -19.07
C TYR A 652 53.92 -32.85 -20.44
N LEU A 653 52.69 -32.33 -20.61
CA LEU A 653 52.18 -31.81 -21.86
C LEU A 653 51.98 -30.30 -21.81
N TYR A 654 52.27 -29.59 -22.91
CA TYR A 654 51.85 -28.20 -23.05
C TYR A 654 50.35 -28.11 -23.21
N LEU A 655 49.80 -27.00 -22.79
CA LEU A 655 48.37 -26.75 -22.90
C LEU A 655 47.83 -26.87 -24.32
N MET A 656 48.63 -26.44 -25.31
CA MET A 656 48.30 -26.58 -26.73
C MET A 656 48.25 -28.02 -27.19
N ASP A 657 49.14 -28.89 -26.68
CA ASP A 657 49.14 -30.30 -27.03
C ASP A 657 47.94 -31.03 -26.48
N ILE A 658 47.54 -30.68 -25.23
CA ILE A 658 46.31 -31.18 -24.63
C ILE A 658 45.10 -30.73 -25.44
N LEU A 659 45.02 -29.47 -25.82
CA LEU A 659 43.91 -28.94 -26.64
C LEU A 659 43.86 -29.57 -28.03
N ASN A 660 44.99 -29.72 -28.69
CA ASN A 660 45.05 -30.38 -30.00
C ASN A 660 44.60 -31.83 -29.91
N TYR A 661 44.97 -32.54 -28.85
CA TYR A 661 44.51 -33.91 -28.63
C TYR A 661 42.98 -33.96 -28.42
N LEU A 662 42.44 -33.07 -27.55
CA LEU A 662 41.00 -32.98 -27.27
C LEU A 662 40.21 -32.58 -28.54
N GLN A 663 40.75 -31.69 -29.37
CA GLN A 663 40.13 -31.25 -30.61
C GLN A 663 40.06 -32.38 -31.65
N LYS A 664 41.07 -33.26 -31.70
CA LYS A 664 41.04 -34.46 -32.57
C LYS A 664 40.02 -35.52 -32.12
N LYS A 665 39.68 -35.54 -30.84
CA LYS A 665 38.76 -36.52 -30.23
C LYS A 665 37.32 -36.00 -30.08
N SER A 666 37.08 -34.72 -30.35
CA SER A 666 35.79 -34.08 -30.16
C SER A 666 35.36 -33.35 -31.44
N THR A 667 34.06 -33.31 -31.70
CA THR A 667 33.43 -32.47 -32.72
C THR A 667 33.21 -31.03 -32.25
N ILE A 668 33.55 -30.70 -31.00
CA ILE A 668 33.37 -29.37 -30.43
C ILE A 668 34.46 -28.43 -30.95
N PRO A 669 34.15 -27.31 -31.61
CA PRO A 669 35.18 -26.36 -32.06
C PRO A 669 35.82 -25.67 -30.85
N LEU A 670 37.04 -26.04 -30.55
CA LEU A 670 37.85 -25.42 -29.49
C LEU A 670 38.58 -24.21 -30.10
N SER A 671 38.11 -23.01 -29.78
CA SER A 671 38.72 -21.77 -30.26
C SER A 671 40.07 -21.54 -29.58
N SER A 672 41.11 -21.23 -30.36
CA SER A 672 42.45 -20.86 -29.88
C SER A 672 42.44 -19.66 -28.91
N ASN A 673 41.45 -18.78 -29.00
CA ASN A 673 41.30 -17.64 -28.11
C ASN A 673 40.92 -18.03 -26.65
N LYS A 674 40.55 -19.29 -26.40
CA LYS A 674 40.23 -19.80 -25.07
C LYS A 674 41.36 -20.57 -24.37
N VAL A 675 42.55 -20.64 -24.99
CA VAL A 675 43.70 -21.38 -24.44
C VAL A 675 44.07 -20.91 -23.04
N ASN A 676 44.22 -19.60 -22.85
CA ASN A 676 44.59 -19.04 -21.57
C ASN A 676 43.48 -19.24 -20.51
N TYR A 677 42.23 -19.26 -20.92
CA TYR A 677 41.10 -19.55 -20.04
C TYR A 677 41.13 -21.01 -19.58
N PHE A 678 41.35 -21.95 -20.51
CA PHE A 678 41.45 -23.36 -20.20
C PHE A 678 42.65 -23.65 -19.28
N GLY A 679 43.79 -23.02 -19.49
CA GLY A 679 44.93 -23.13 -18.59
C GLY A 679 44.62 -22.69 -17.15
N ARG A 680 43.89 -21.60 -16.97
CA ARG A 680 43.44 -21.15 -15.65
C ARG A 680 42.46 -22.14 -14.99
N LEU A 681 41.59 -22.76 -15.78
CA LEU A 681 40.66 -23.78 -15.30
C LEU A 681 41.39 -25.03 -14.80
N LEU A 682 42.40 -25.52 -15.55
CA LEU A 682 43.19 -26.67 -15.11
C LEU A 682 44.01 -26.37 -13.85
N GLN A 683 44.47 -25.13 -13.68
CA GLN A 683 45.13 -24.69 -12.43
C GLN A 683 44.14 -24.65 -11.24
N LYS A 684 42.95 -24.08 -11.47
CA LYS A 684 41.88 -24.07 -10.44
C LYS A 684 41.46 -25.49 -10.05
N ALA A 685 41.46 -26.39 -11.00
CA ALA A 685 41.22 -27.83 -10.80
C ALA A 685 42.38 -28.59 -10.13
N GLY A 686 43.43 -27.89 -9.70
CA GLY A 686 44.54 -28.49 -8.96
C GLY A 686 45.45 -29.41 -9.82
N ILE A 687 45.38 -29.34 -11.17
CA ILE A 687 46.25 -30.17 -12.03
C ILE A 687 47.71 -29.74 -11.87
N PRO A 688 48.62 -30.65 -11.45
CA PRO A 688 50.02 -30.31 -11.22
C PRO A 688 50.67 -29.71 -12.46
N SER A 689 51.38 -28.60 -12.30
CA SER A 689 51.96 -27.90 -13.43
C SER A 689 53.32 -27.31 -13.13
N LYS A 690 54.18 -27.22 -14.16
CA LYS A 690 55.55 -26.68 -14.10
C LYS A 690 55.67 -25.53 -15.11
N HIS A 691 56.24 -24.41 -14.71
CA HIS A 691 56.51 -23.30 -15.61
C HIS A 691 57.84 -23.49 -16.33
N THR A 692 57.86 -23.23 -17.63
CA THR A 692 59.09 -23.27 -18.47
C THR A 692 59.19 -22.00 -19.30
N ASN A 693 60.38 -21.76 -19.89
CA ASN A 693 60.61 -20.62 -20.80
C ASN A 693 59.72 -20.62 -22.05
N ARG A 694 59.11 -21.74 -22.40
CA ARG A 694 58.21 -21.92 -23.57
C ARG A 694 56.73 -22.00 -23.16
N GLY A 695 56.40 -21.82 -21.87
CA GLY A 695 55.03 -21.93 -21.39
C GLY A 695 54.89 -22.91 -20.24
N ARG A 696 53.64 -23.15 -19.83
CA ARG A 696 53.30 -24.03 -18.69
C ARG A 696 53.04 -25.45 -19.17
N LEU A 697 53.68 -26.41 -18.54
CA LEU A 697 53.48 -27.85 -18.72
C LEU A 697 52.57 -28.37 -17.62
N TYR A 698 51.62 -29.21 -17.94
CA TYR A 698 50.74 -29.88 -16.99
C TYR A 698 51.14 -31.36 -16.91
N LYS A 699 51.26 -31.88 -15.67
CA LYS A 699 51.56 -33.30 -15.42
C LYS A 699 50.24 -34.08 -15.44
N VAL A 700 50.03 -34.85 -16.50
CA VAL A 700 48.77 -35.55 -16.76
C VAL A 700 49.00 -37.02 -17.06
N VAL A 701 47.99 -37.82 -16.81
CA VAL A 701 47.89 -39.22 -17.20
C VAL A 701 46.79 -39.33 -18.24
N LYS A 702 47.05 -39.99 -19.38
CA LYS A 702 46.02 -40.30 -20.38
C LYS A 702 45.18 -41.47 -19.89
N LEU A 703 43.84 -41.32 -20.00
CA LEU A 703 42.86 -42.34 -19.65
C LEU A 703 42.53 -43.22 -20.86
#